data_51bb3c1a089ddec1aec367516ced55b5
#
_entry.id   51bb3c1a089ddec1aec367516ced55b5
#
_cell.length_a   1.000
_cell.length_b   1.000
_cell.length_c   1.000
_cell.angle_alpha   90.00
_cell.angle_beta   90.00
_cell.angle_gamma   90.00
#
_symmetry.space_group_name_H-M   'P 1'
#
loop_
_entity.id
_entity.type
_entity.pdbx_description
1 polymer ?
#
loop_
_entity_poly.entity_id
_entity_poly.type
_entity_poly.pdbx_seq_one_letter_code
_entity_poly.pdbx_strand_id
1 'polypeptide(L)'
;MAPSDTDLTGTDDILLMLLPRGTDADGFSSSSLQLYLENIREKALQVSASLYDCLDAACASNDPLDSATLESLREVLGADKKPEAATLAVVVESHSALARQVKEARARYSGLKAQAGRTQQLLEVAENTKAGRFSAAATALREMEATVSATASSPCDGDGRADSGITAAKRELQEALTNWWKSAVHFSTEAKAVDLRNPDHVLRVPDAWRGFTALGLSSPCAKKLADGLMSAIIKPTVLERGAQVHITRTGLQVTIGKDATAGSPASPLEQVEHICRMLLVVVEFTAGILAAGDNDMSRTLGRNLWPRIVKGLEAKHLAKLAPKGGDRAQLAAFRGAAEAACSLEAKARTLGLCPEAERPIATYVREVLSRFMEQRIQGLLSRGRALVMAPLGGETHTVGGPPGTALCHHSAGTEGSLLSEGAFKVTEMGAELPLLIEAAVAEAAAAEYPDEAFAYCRAAQQLASLLCSLPRVVHAQQLKVPQLAALYHNDCQQVAVRLATLPLAFGPRLEPLLGRRLSFMQAAVALQDEGRAVFNQQLEVQCQQLMELIDKANGFHVHQMAAGLACRKAVNAVVHSLGRLSAVIREVLTTPAFISSAGSLLQASCSRVVHELLSRRDISVDESEELPVVLLPLVEDAPASILGLDGPGAASDWANEALLTALRAAAPAWARLKAAVGLLQARLADIGTMWEAGELQASGLTAAEVKGMVNALFEDTAMRDSVLEKIAL
;
A
#
# COMPACT_ATOMS: atom_id res chain seq x y z
N MET A 1 11.01 51.69 -46.86
CA MET A 1 10.09 52.76 -46.45
C MET A 1 10.89 53.86 -45.84
N ALA A 2 10.97 55.01 -46.54
CA ALA A 2 11.75 56.19 -46.15
C ALA A 2 11.14 56.85 -44.89
N PRO A 3 11.93 57.30 -43.92
CA PRO A 3 11.42 58.12 -42.83
C PRO A 3 11.21 59.54 -43.31
N SER A 4 10.05 60.04 -42.92
CA SER A 4 9.55 61.40 -43.26
C SER A 4 10.40 62.53 -42.69
N ASP A 5 10.56 63.60 -43.51
CA ASP A 5 11.12 64.91 -43.19
C ASP A 5 10.32 65.64 -42.05
N THR A 6 10.70 65.47 -40.83
CA THR A 6 10.29 66.39 -39.71
C THR A 6 11.24 66.21 -38.54
N ASP A 7 12.48 66.73 -38.63
CA ASP A 7 13.26 67.00 -37.40
C ASP A 7 14.50 67.89 -37.73
N LEU A 8 14.32 68.95 -38.55
CA LEU A 8 15.41 69.90 -38.90
C LEU A 8 15.31 71.24 -38.15
N THR A 9 14.38 71.41 -37.23
CA THR A 9 14.21 72.67 -36.49
C THR A 9 15.03 72.76 -35.19
N GLY A 10 15.64 71.63 -34.72
CA GLY A 10 16.45 71.65 -33.49
C GLY A 10 17.95 71.95 -33.70
N THR A 11 18.45 72.00 -34.92
CA THR A 11 19.89 72.24 -35.21
C THR A 11 20.27 73.67 -35.23
N ASP A 12 19.35 74.58 -35.51
CA ASP A 12 19.62 76.03 -35.58
C ASP A 12 19.77 76.68 -34.21
N ASP A 13 19.04 76.17 -33.18
CA ASP A 13 19.15 76.64 -31.79
C ASP A 13 20.48 76.22 -31.12
N ILE A 14 21.06 75.09 -31.50
CA ILE A 14 22.31 74.60 -30.92
C ILE A 14 23.52 75.35 -31.52
N LEU A 15 23.45 75.83 -32.80
CA LEU A 15 24.46 76.64 -33.38
C LEU A 15 24.55 78.05 -32.80
N LEU A 16 23.45 78.62 -32.35
CA LEU A 16 23.39 79.93 -31.66
C LEU A 16 23.94 79.87 -30.20
N MET A 17 24.03 78.72 -29.59
CA MET A 17 24.63 78.58 -28.24
C MET A 17 26.15 78.35 -28.24
N LEU A 18 26.78 78.17 -29.39
CA LEU A 18 28.21 77.87 -29.50
C LEU A 18 29.06 79.09 -29.96
N LEU A 19 28.46 80.29 -30.12
CA LEU A 19 29.19 81.50 -30.37
C LEU A 19 29.79 82.04 -29.03
N PRO A 20 31.11 82.35 -29.00
CA PRO A 20 31.73 82.97 -27.84
C PRO A 20 31.07 84.30 -27.51
N ARG A 21 30.52 84.46 -26.34
CA ARG A 21 30.05 85.78 -25.86
C ARG A 21 31.23 86.72 -25.68
N GLY A 22 31.34 87.71 -26.58
CA GLY A 22 32.26 88.87 -26.37
C GLY A 22 33.12 89.21 -27.52
N THR A 23 32.55 89.61 -28.68
CA THR A 23 33.19 90.52 -29.62
C THR A 23 32.11 91.39 -30.26
N ASP A 24 32.27 92.70 -30.13
CA ASP A 24 31.38 93.74 -30.63
C ASP A 24 31.06 93.53 -32.10
N ALA A 25 29.78 93.54 -32.39
CA ALA A 25 29.21 93.34 -33.72
C ALA A 25 29.06 94.68 -34.48
N ASP A 26 30.13 95.37 -34.79
CA ASP A 26 30.10 96.52 -35.70
C ASP A 26 31.13 96.33 -36.84
N GLY A 27 30.69 95.79 -37.94
CA GLY A 27 31.54 95.75 -39.14
C GLY A 27 31.32 94.67 -40.20
N PHE A 28 30.40 93.71 -40.01
CA PHE A 28 30.12 92.75 -41.09
C PHE A 28 28.68 92.89 -41.60
N SER A 29 28.52 93.19 -42.86
CA SER A 29 27.21 93.16 -43.52
C SER A 29 26.67 91.72 -43.50
N SER A 30 25.38 91.59 -43.14
CA SER A 30 24.70 90.31 -43.07
C SER A 30 24.85 89.40 -44.33
N SER A 31 25.01 90.08 -45.49
CA SER A 31 25.22 89.36 -46.75
C SER A 31 26.62 88.74 -46.93
N SER A 32 27.67 89.37 -46.29
CA SER A 32 29.03 88.76 -46.34
C SER A 32 29.16 87.57 -45.40
N LEU A 33 28.45 87.60 -44.30
CA LEU A 33 28.41 86.49 -43.38
C LEU A 33 27.62 85.30 -43.96
N GLN A 34 26.52 85.61 -44.68
CA GLN A 34 25.78 84.58 -45.38
C GLN A 34 26.56 83.90 -46.49
N LEU A 35 27.28 84.71 -47.31
CA LEU A 35 28.11 84.17 -48.37
C LEU A 35 29.28 83.34 -47.82
N TYR A 36 29.83 83.73 -46.69
CA TYR A 36 30.90 83.00 -46.03
C TYR A 36 30.38 81.72 -45.40
N LEU A 37 29.22 81.75 -44.85
CA LEU A 37 28.56 80.56 -44.29
C LEU A 37 28.11 79.57 -45.40
N GLU A 38 27.62 80.08 -46.52
CA GLU A 38 27.31 79.26 -47.67
C GLU A 38 28.57 78.59 -48.30
N ASN A 39 29.67 79.32 -48.38
CA ASN A 39 30.94 78.80 -48.90
C ASN A 39 31.52 77.72 -47.91
N ILE A 40 31.39 77.89 -46.60
CA ILE A 40 31.78 76.93 -45.62
C ILE A 40 30.82 75.69 -45.66
N ARG A 41 29.56 75.97 -45.91
CA ARG A 41 28.54 74.91 -46.00
C ARG A 41 28.78 74.06 -47.25
N GLU A 42 29.13 74.73 -48.42
CA GLU A 42 29.40 74.00 -49.64
C GLU A 42 30.70 73.18 -49.53
N LYS A 43 31.75 73.77 -48.93
CA LYS A 43 33.00 73.03 -48.68
C LYS A 43 32.86 71.93 -47.65
N ALA A 44 32.06 72.18 -46.61
CA ALA A 44 31.75 71.15 -45.60
C ALA A 44 30.95 70.03 -46.23
N LEU A 45 30.03 70.30 -47.14
CA LEU A 45 29.26 69.26 -47.84
C LEU A 45 30.14 68.47 -48.82
N GLN A 46 31.11 69.14 -49.53
CA GLN A 46 32.07 68.44 -50.39
C GLN A 46 33.02 67.54 -49.59
N VAL A 47 33.50 68.02 -48.44
CA VAL A 47 34.38 67.24 -47.57
C VAL A 47 33.60 66.16 -46.91
N SER A 48 32.33 66.39 -46.52
CA SER A 48 31.51 65.35 -45.94
C SER A 48 31.13 64.22 -46.94
N ALA A 49 30.88 64.65 -48.25
CA ALA A 49 30.60 63.64 -49.28
C ALA A 49 31.82 62.78 -49.57
N SER A 50 33.01 63.33 -49.66
CA SER A 50 34.23 62.54 -49.82
C SER A 50 34.61 61.74 -48.56
N LEU A 51 34.25 62.21 -47.40
CA LEU A 51 34.41 61.46 -46.12
C LEU A 51 33.40 60.31 -46.02
N TYR A 52 32.17 60.50 -46.49
CA TYR A 52 31.20 59.43 -46.58
C TYR A 52 31.61 58.35 -47.57
N ASP A 53 32.14 58.76 -48.76
CA ASP A 53 32.64 57.79 -49.72
C ASP A 53 33.89 57.06 -49.22
N CYS A 54 34.75 57.69 -48.44
CA CYS A 54 35.88 57.03 -47.79
C CYS A 54 35.46 56.18 -46.62
N LEU A 55 34.41 56.57 -45.85
CA LEU A 55 33.84 55.73 -44.74
C LEU A 55 33.07 54.52 -45.26
N ASP A 56 32.33 54.65 -46.34
CA ASP A 56 31.66 53.53 -46.98
C ASP A 56 32.68 52.52 -47.56
N ALA A 57 33.79 53.02 -48.14
CA ALA A 57 34.89 52.16 -48.56
C ALA A 57 35.63 51.47 -47.38
N ALA A 58 35.77 52.16 -46.24
CA ALA A 58 36.38 51.61 -45.02
C ALA A 58 35.44 50.69 -44.23
N CYS A 59 34.12 50.88 -44.30
CA CYS A 59 33.14 49.97 -43.70
C CYS A 59 32.94 48.71 -44.55
N ALA A 60 33.33 48.68 -45.79
CA ALA A 60 33.30 47.50 -46.66
C ALA A 60 34.54 46.59 -46.48
N SER A 61 35.62 47.08 -45.84
CA SER A 61 36.80 46.28 -45.52
C SER A 61 36.96 46.22 -44.00
N ASN A 62 36.85 45.02 -43.43
CA ASN A 62 36.87 44.72 -41.98
C ASN A 62 38.32 44.74 -41.42
N ASP A 63 39.25 45.55 -41.96
CA ASP A 63 40.63 45.64 -41.48
C ASP A 63 40.93 47.04 -40.90
N PRO A 64 41.73 47.15 -39.86
CA PRO A 64 42.13 48.44 -39.31
C PRO A 64 42.99 49.20 -40.33
N LEU A 65 42.67 50.49 -40.54
CA LEU A 65 43.37 51.41 -41.35
C LEU A 65 44.89 51.28 -41.14
N ASP A 66 45.57 50.62 -42.11
CA ASP A 66 47.00 50.49 -42.02
C ASP A 66 47.68 51.80 -42.64
N SER A 67 48.98 51.95 -42.40
CA SER A 67 49.75 53.14 -42.75
C SER A 67 49.78 53.43 -44.26
N ALA A 68 49.40 52.44 -45.07
CA ALA A 68 49.38 52.59 -46.55
C ALA A 68 48.14 53.35 -47.01
N THR A 69 46.98 53.22 -46.34
CA THR A 69 45.79 54.05 -46.65
C THR A 69 45.96 55.49 -46.19
N LEU A 70 46.73 55.74 -45.14
CA LEU A 70 47.10 57.09 -44.72
C LEU A 70 48.13 57.74 -45.66
N GLU A 71 49.03 57.00 -46.35
CA GLU A 71 49.96 57.49 -47.36
C GLU A 71 49.26 57.75 -48.67
N SER A 72 48.32 56.96 -49.12
CA SER A 72 47.53 57.20 -50.33
C SER A 72 46.64 58.45 -50.18
N LEU A 73 46.12 58.72 -48.98
CA LEU A 73 45.44 59.98 -48.66
C LEU A 73 46.37 61.19 -48.66
N ARG A 74 47.64 61.03 -48.32
CA ARG A 74 48.68 62.03 -48.41
C ARG A 74 49.09 62.33 -49.91
N GLU A 75 49.11 61.32 -50.70
CA GLU A 75 49.42 61.42 -52.16
C GLU A 75 48.32 62.11 -52.94
N VAL A 76 47.05 61.84 -52.65
CA VAL A 76 45.88 62.49 -53.25
C VAL A 76 45.77 63.97 -52.89
N LEU A 77 46.33 64.38 -51.74
CA LEU A 77 46.37 65.78 -51.29
C LEU A 77 47.53 66.61 -51.79
N GLY A 78 48.38 66.10 -52.66
CA GLY A 78 49.42 66.88 -53.41
C GLY A 78 50.54 67.45 -52.55
N ALA A 79 51.61 66.71 -52.39
CA ALA A 79 52.74 66.97 -51.49
C ALA A 79 53.68 68.10 -51.79
N ASP A 80 53.34 69.20 -52.58
CA ASP A 80 54.31 70.14 -52.99
C ASP A 80 54.01 71.63 -52.72
N LYS A 81 53.20 72.00 -51.77
CA LYS A 81 53.05 73.39 -51.32
C LYS A 81 53.12 73.52 -49.79
N LYS A 82 54.31 73.85 -49.31
CA LYS A 82 54.65 74.00 -47.88
C LYS A 82 53.85 74.96 -46.98
N PRO A 83 53.16 76.03 -47.46
CA PRO A 83 52.34 76.81 -46.53
C PRO A 83 50.92 76.30 -46.36
N GLU A 84 50.38 75.48 -47.21
CA GLU A 84 49.00 74.96 -47.09
C GLU A 84 48.89 73.70 -46.24
N ALA A 85 49.98 72.99 -46.15
CA ALA A 85 50.00 71.76 -45.28
C ALA A 85 49.91 72.10 -43.75
N ALA A 86 50.46 73.22 -43.33
CA ALA A 86 50.37 73.69 -41.97
C ALA A 86 48.92 74.15 -41.59
N THR A 87 48.26 74.80 -42.59
CA THR A 87 46.84 75.20 -42.40
C THR A 87 45.89 73.99 -42.41
N LEU A 88 46.18 72.98 -43.26
CA LEU A 88 45.42 71.75 -43.29
C LEU A 88 45.60 70.91 -41.98
N ALA A 89 46.80 70.88 -41.41
CA ALA A 89 47.07 70.24 -40.17
C ALA A 89 46.28 70.90 -39.00
N VAL A 90 46.24 72.22 -38.98
CA VAL A 90 45.44 72.98 -37.98
C VAL A 90 43.93 72.78 -38.19
N VAL A 91 43.45 72.67 -39.42
CA VAL A 91 42.07 72.42 -39.78
C VAL A 91 41.69 70.93 -39.37
N VAL A 92 42.55 69.97 -39.65
CA VAL A 92 42.32 68.58 -39.28
C VAL A 92 42.38 68.40 -37.73
N GLU A 93 43.28 69.14 -37.09
CA GLU A 93 43.37 69.15 -35.63
C GLU A 93 42.15 69.82 -34.99
N SER A 94 41.72 70.95 -35.53
CA SER A 94 40.49 71.61 -35.06
C SER A 94 39.23 70.80 -35.34
N HIS A 95 39.19 70.13 -36.51
CA HIS A 95 38.07 69.20 -36.83
C HIS A 95 38.05 67.95 -35.91
N SER A 96 39.22 67.43 -35.64
CA SER A 96 39.32 66.28 -34.69
C SER A 96 38.98 66.68 -33.25
N ALA A 97 39.31 67.91 -32.86
CA ALA A 97 38.92 68.47 -31.56
C ALA A 97 37.41 68.74 -31.51
N LEU A 98 36.81 69.26 -32.58
CA LEU A 98 35.37 69.47 -32.71
C LEU A 98 34.62 68.12 -32.73
N ALA A 99 35.10 67.16 -33.44
CA ALA A 99 34.52 65.79 -33.47
C ALA A 99 34.55 65.16 -32.10
N ARG A 100 35.63 65.35 -31.34
CA ARG A 100 35.69 64.91 -29.90
C ARG A 100 34.66 65.64 -29.04
N GLN A 101 34.57 66.97 -29.19
CA GLN A 101 33.58 67.75 -28.44
C GLN A 101 32.16 67.37 -28.82
N VAL A 102 31.83 67.11 -30.09
CA VAL A 102 30.51 66.62 -30.50
C VAL A 102 30.24 65.23 -29.97
N LYS A 103 31.24 64.34 -29.97
CA LYS A 103 31.12 63.01 -29.34
C LYS A 103 30.86 63.09 -27.83
N GLU A 104 31.62 63.97 -27.16
CA GLU A 104 31.40 64.19 -25.70
C GLU A 104 30.04 64.88 -25.43
N ALA A 105 29.64 65.86 -26.25
CA ALA A 105 28.31 66.48 -26.10
C ALA A 105 27.18 65.50 -26.37
N ARG A 106 27.33 64.65 -27.42
CA ARG A 106 26.34 63.54 -27.61
C ARG A 106 26.31 62.54 -26.49
N ALA A 107 27.48 62.17 -25.95
CA ALA A 107 27.53 61.30 -24.77
C ALA A 107 26.86 61.97 -23.54
N ARG A 108 27.12 63.25 -23.30
CA ARG A 108 26.46 64.00 -22.21
C ARG A 108 24.96 64.15 -22.45
N TYR A 109 24.53 64.41 -23.68
CA TYR A 109 23.12 64.51 -24.04
C TYR A 109 22.40 63.16 -23.87
N SER A 110 23.00 62.07 -24.32
CA SER A 110 22.45 60.76 -24.13
C SER A 110 22.35 60.40 -22.62
N GLY A 111 23.36 60.77 -21.83
CA GLY A 111 23.35 60.63 -20.40
C GLY A 111 22.23 61.45 -19.72
N LEU A 112 22.08 62.74 -20.10
CA LEU A 112 21.00 63.61 -19.58
C LEU A 112 19.61 63.15 -20.01
N LYS A 113 19.45 62.68 -21.25
CA LYS A 113 18.20 62.08 -21.75
C LYS A 113 17.84 60.82 -20.98
N ALA A 114 18.82 59.94 -20.73
CA ALA A 114 18.63 58.75 -19.90
C ALA A 114 18.28 59.11 -18.43
N GLN A 115 18.91 60.17 -17.86
CA GLN A 115 18.61 60.67 -16.53
C GLN A 115 17.21 61.29 -16.47
N ALA A 116 16.81 62.10 -17.44
CA ALA A 116 15.47 62.68 -17.53
C ALA A 116 14.39 61.56 -17.67
N GLY A 117 14.65 60.52 -18.50
CA GLY A 117 13.79 59.40 -18.62
C GLY A 117 13.64 58.62 -17.30
N ARG A 118 14.75 58.42 -16.58
CA ARG A 118 14.73 57.78 -15.24
C ARG A 118 13.96 58.64 -14.19
N THR A 119 14.15 59.95 -14.18
CA THR A 119 13.39 60.82 -13.26
C THR A 119 11.89 60.82 -13.57
N GLN A 120 11.50 60.80 -14.81
CA GLN A 120 10.11 60.68 -15.24
C GLN A 120 9.49 59.34 -14.81
N GLN A 121 10.22 58.25 -14.96
CA GLN A 121 9.79 56.93 -14.50
C GLN A 121 9.66 56.88 -12.94
N LEU A 122 10.58 57.50 -12.22
CA LEU A 122 10.49 57.63 -10.77
C LEU A 122 9.28 58.44 -10.34
N LEU A 123 8.94 59.51 -11.05
CA LEU A 123 7.72 60.28 -10.80
C LEU A 123 6.47 59.47 -11.08
N GLU A 124 6.45 58.70 -12.14
CA GLU A 124 5.35 57.78 -12.44
C GLU A 124 5.19 56.70 -11.35
N VAL A 125 6.28 56.11 -10.86
CA VAL A 125 6.28 55.21 -9.70
C VAL A 125 5.70 55.90 -8.49
N ALA A 126 6.11 57.14 -8.17
CA ALA A 126 5.58 57.89 -7.02
C ALA A 126 4.09 58.22 -7.17
N GLU A 127 3.63 58.58 -8.36
CA GLU A 127 2.21 58.86 -8.65
C GLU A 127 1.38 57.57 -8.55
N ASN A 128 1.85 56.45 -9.13
CA ASN A 128 1.20 55.15 -9.00
C ASN A 128 1.13 54.67 -7.53
N THR A 129 2.20 54.93 -6.78
CA THR A 129 2.23 54.61 -5.34
C THR A 129 1.19 55.42 -4.54
N LYS A 130 1.10 56.72 -4.81
CA LYS A 130 0.10 57.62 -4.19
C LYS A 130 -1.34 57.26 -4.60
N ALA A 131 -1.54 56.89 -5.84
CA ALA A 131 -2.83 56.44 -6.37
C ALA A 131 -3.24 55.04 -5.88
N GLY A 132 -2.34 54.33 -5.18
CA GLY A 132 -2.56 52.94 -4.72
C GLY A 132 -2.53 51.88 -5.83
N ARG A 133 -1.93 52.15 -6.97
CA ARG A 133 -1.70 51.22 -8.09
C ARG A 133 -0.36 50.51 -7.91
N PHE A 134 -0.30 49.63 -6.90
CA PHE A 134 0.95 49.04 -6.40
C PHE A 134 1.64 48.12 -7.39
N SER A 135 0.86 47.36 -8.18
CA SER A 135 1.42 46.48 -9.18
C SER A 135 2.11 47.22 -10.30
N ALA A 136 1.50 48.35 -10.77
CA ALA A 136 2.09 49.20 -11.82
C ALA A 136 3.38 49.85 -11.30
N ALA A 137 3.37 50.39 -10.08
CA ALA A 137 4.56 50.99 -9.49
C ALA A 137 5.70 49.97 -9.31
N ALA A 138 5.39 48.76 -8.84
CA ALA A 138 6.40 47.74 -8.64
C ALA A 138 6.96 47.15 -9.95
N THR A 139 6.14 47.09 -11.01
CA THR A 139 6.57 46.65 -12.33
C THR A 139 7.50 47.67 -12.95
N ALA A 140 7.13 48.97 -12.90
CA ALA A 140 7.98 50.06 -13.39
C ALA A 140 9.34 50.09 -12.67
N LEU A 141 9.36 49.91 -11.35
CA LEU A 141 10.59 49.82 -10.57
C LEU A 141 11.48 48.64 -11.00
N ARG A 142 10.88 47.47 -11.22
CA ARG A 142 11.64 46.29 -11.67
C ARG A 142 12.20 46.44 -13.07
N GLU A 143 11.49 47.09 -13.99
CA GLU A 143 11.97 47.42 -15.32
C GLU A 143 13.15 48.40 -15.25
N MET A 144 13.06 49.38 -14.33
CA MET A 144 14.18 50.32 -14.07
C MET A 144 15.41 49.61 -13.50
N GLU A 145 15.23 48.68 -12.51
CA GLU A 145 16.32 47.86 -11.95
C GLU A 145 16.98 47.02 -13.04
N ALA A 146 16.20 46.44 -13.95
CA ALA A 146 16.70 45.62 -15.05
C ALA A 146 17.49 46.48 -16.09
N THR A 147 17.01 47.68 -16.39
CA THR A 147 17.72 48.60 -17.33
C THR A 147 19.03 49.13 -16.74
N VAL A 148 19.05 49.44 -15.45
CA VAL A 148 20.30 49.87 -14.75
C VAL A 148 21.29 48.70 -14.66
N SER A 149 20.82 47.49 -14.36
CA SER A 149 21.70 46.31 -14.34
C SER A 149 22.28 45.98 -15.70
N ALA A 150 21.53 46.18 -16.79
CA ALA A 150 22.00 45.96 -18.17
C ALA A 150 23.03 47.03 -18.63
N THR A 151 22.94 48.28 -18.11
CA THR A 151 23.87 49.36 -18.45
C THR A 151 25.13 49.39 -17.58
N ALA A 152 25.13 48.75 -16.42
CA ALA A 152 26.27 48.66 -15.48
C ALA A 152 27.46 47.82 -16.01
N SER A 153 27.37 47.23 -17.19
CA SER A 153 28.48 46.49 -17.84
C SER A 153 29.52 47.41 -18.49
N SER A 154 29.40 48.77 -18.48
CA SER A 154 30.38 49.73 -18.97
C SER A 154 31.11 50.40 -17.80
N PRO A 155 32.48 50.33 -17.73
CA PRO A 155 33.24 50.75 -16.55
C PRO A 155 33.49 52.26 -16.42
N CYS A 156 32.69 53.08 -17.04
CA CYS A 156 32.82 54.54 -17.00
C CYS A 156 31.49 55.16 -16.56
N ASP A 157 31.30 55.35 -15.28
CA ASP A 157 30.71 56.54 -14.66
C ASP A 157 30.18 56.21 -13.29
N GLY A 158 30.63 56.97 -12.31
CA GLY A 158 30.23 56.90 -10.90
C GLY A 158 28.75 57.23 -10.67
N ASP A 159 27.85 56.28 -10.97
CA ASP A 159 26.40 56.46 -10.87
C ASP A 159 25.84 55.98 -9.51
N GLY A 160 26.59 56.22 -8.43
CA GLY A 160 26.08 56.00 -7.05
C GLY A 160 24.83 56.81 -6.68
N ARG A 161 24.45 57.84 -7.51
CA ARG A 161 23.21 58.61 -7.34
C ARG A 161 21.96 57.97 -7.95
N ALA A 162 22.12 57.21 -9.03
CA ALA A 162 20.98 56.53 -9.67
C ALA A 162 20.48 55.37 -8.80
N ASP A 163 21.39 54.63 -8.20
CA ASP A 163 21.08 53.54 -7.28
C ASP A 163 20.35 54.06 -6.01
N SER A 164 20.72 55.27 -5.54
CA SER A 164 20.09 55.85 -4.34
C SER A 164 18.63 56.24 -4.60
N GLY A 165 18.28 56.71 -5.79
CA GLY A 165 16.91 57.09 -6.18
C GLY A 165 15.96 55.91 -6.29
N ILE A 166 16.41 54.84 -6.93
CA ILE A 166 15.64 53.60 -7.08
C ILE A 166 15.45 52.93 -5.76
N THR A 167 16.48 52.82 -4.92
CA THR A 167 16.39 52.28 -3.58
C THR A 167 15.47 53.10 -2.63
N ALA A 168 15.47 54.42 -2.77
CA ALA A 168 14.54 55.29 -2.04
C ALA A 168 13.08 55.09 -2.48
N ALA A 169 12.82 55.06 -3.78
CA ALA A 169 11.48 54.80 -4.33
C ALA A 169 10.97 53.41 -3.97
N LYS A 170 11.87 52.39 -3.99
CA LYS A 170 11.54 51.04 -3.54
C LYS A 170 11.14 50.98 -2.08
N ARG A 171 11.89 51.68 -1.21
CA ARG A 171 11.55 51.77 0.23
C ARG A 171 10.24 52.48 0.43
N GLU A 172 9.99 53.59 -0.25
CA GLU A 172 8.73 54.34 -0.15
C GLU A 172 7.54 53.49 -0.60
N LEU A 173 7.66 52.78 -1.72
CA LEU A 173 6.65 51.82 -2.20
C LEU A 173 6.41 50.67 -1.17
N GLN A 174 7.48 50.12 -0.61
CA GLN A 174 7.38 49.07 0.43
C GLN A 174 6.66 49.59 1.70
N GLU A 175 6.97 50.78 2.13
CA GLU A 175 6.32 51.42 3.28
C GLU A 175 4.85 51.73 2.97
N ALA A 176 4.54 52.32 1.84
CA ALA A 176 3.18 52.63 1.40
C ALA A 176 2.33 51.36 1.29
N LEU A 177 2.86 50.30 0.64
CA LEU A 177 2.21 49.02 0.49
C LEU A 177 1.98 48.32 1.84
N THR A 178 2.98 48.33 2.72
CA THR A 178 2.87 47.77 4.07
C THR A 178 1.85 48.51 4.94
N ASN A 179 1.82 49.83 4.84
CA ASN A 179 0.87 50.66 5.58
C ASN A 179 -0.57 50.51 5.07
N TRP A 180 -0.73 50.45 3.73
CA TRP A 180 -2.03 50.14 3.13
C TRP A 180 -2.53 48.75 3.58
N TRP A 181 -1.66 47.72 3.56
CA TRP A 181 -2.01 46.38 3.99
C TRP A 181 -2.46 46.31 5.45
N LYS A 182 -1.74 46.98 6.35
CA LYS A 182 -2.12 47.08 7.76
C LYS A 182 -3.46 47.82 7.97
N SER A 183 -3.75 48.83 7.14
CA SER A 183 -5.02 49.54 7.21
C SER A 183 -6.17 48.76 6.57
N ALA A 184 -5.89 47.97 5.52
CA ALA A 184 -6.89 47.23 4.79
C ALA A 184 -7.31 45.93 5.52
N VAL A 185 -6.35 45.12 6.03
CA VAL A 185 -6.61 43.83 6.69
C VAL A 185 -6.43 43.99 8.21
N HIS A 186 -7.53 43.90 8.93
CA HIS A 186 -7.53 44.00 10.39
C HIS A 186 -7.84 42.64 11.02
N PHE A 187 -6.96 42.18 11.91
CA PHE A 187 -7.13 40.96 12.71
C PHE A 187 -7.49 41.35 14.14
N SER A 188 -8.70 41.00 14.57
CA SER A 188 -9.11 41.13 15.97
C SER A 188 -9.06 39.78 16.66
N THR A 189 -8.11 39.62 17.56
CA THR A 189 -8.04 38.42 18.43
C THR A 189 -9.11 38.45 19.52
N GLU A 190 -9.54 39.62 19.96
CA GLU A 190 -10.60 39.77 20.96
C GLU A 190 -11.97 39.50 20.37
N ALA A 191 -12.29 40.10 19.22
CA ALA A 191 -13.53 39.86 18.50
C ALA A 191 -13.53 38.58 17.67
N LYS A 192 -12.40 37.86 17.61
CA LYS A 192 -12.22 36.66 16.77
C LYS A 192 -12.71 36.89 15.32
N ALA A 193 -12.25 37.97 14.75
CA ALA A 193 -12.69 38.43 13.43
C ALA A 193 -11.50 38.86 12.56
N VAL A 194 -11.70 38.73 11.25
CA VAL A 194 -10.85 39.33 10.23
C VAL A 194 -11.73 40.19 9.35
N ASP A 195 -11.49 41.50 9.32
CA ASP A 195 -12.25 42.42 8.52
C ASP A 195 -11.38 43.18 7.54
N LEU A 196 -11.86 43.33 6.31
CA LEU A 196 -11.39 44.26 5.32
C LEU A 196 -12.20 45.56 5.54
N ARG A 197 -11.57 46.58 6.10
CA ARG A 197 -12.24 47.79 6.62
C ARG A 197 -13.06 48.54 5.58
N ASN A 198 -12.82 48.33 4.29
CA ASN A 198 -13.54 48.98 3.20
C ASN A 198 -13.81 47.99 2.06
N PRO A 199 -15.02 47.91 1.50
CA PRO A 199 -15.29 47.08 0.33
C PRO A 199 -14.38 47.35 -0.87
N ASP A 200 -13.95 48.64 -1.04
CA ASP A 200 -12.97 49.01 -2.08
C ASP A 200 -11.60 48.33 -1.89
N HIS A 201 -11.27 47.97 -0.64
CA HIS A 201 -10.04 47.28 -0.34
C HIS A 201 -10.05 45.84 -0.91
N VAL A 202 -11.19 45.17 -0.98
CA VAL A 202 -11.34 43.85 -1.55
C VAL A 202 -10.88 43.84 -3.01
N LEU A 203 -11.27 44.86 -3.78
CA LEU A 203 -10.90 45.00 -5.19
C LEU A 203 -9.40 45.28 -5.42
N ARG A 204 -8.75 45.88 -4.39
CA ARG A 204 -7.32 46.27 -4.45
C ARG A 204 -6.35 45.20 -3.88
N VAL A 205 -6.86 44.17 -3.20
CA VAL A 205 -6.02 43.10 -2.62
C VAL A 205 -5.15 42.42 -3.68
N PRO A 206 -5.68 42.04 -4.88
CA PRO A 206 -4.87 41.41 -5.91
C PRO A 206 -3.76 42.33 -6.43
N ASP A 207 -4.04 43.66 -6.57
CA ASP A 207 -3.05 44.65 -7.01
C ASP A 207 -1.93 44.79 -6.00
N ALA A 208 -2.28 44.89 -4.72
CA ALA A 208 -1.31 44.96 -3.62
C ALA A 208 -0.45 43.67 -3.54
N TRP A 209 -1.06 42.50 -3.75
CA TRP A 209 -0.32 41.24 -3.75
C TRP A 209 0.69 41.14 -4.88
N ARG A 210 0.30 41.52 -6.12
CA ARG A 210 1.22 41.61 -7.25
C ARG A 210 2.36 42.58 -6.97
N GLY A 211 2.08 43.69 -6.30
CA GLY A 211 3.11 44.63 -5.81
C GLY A 211 4.10 43.95 -4.84
N PHE A 212 3.60 43.18 -3.84
CA PHE A 212 4.48 42.41 -2.94
C PHE A 212 5.29 41.36 -3.68
N THR A 213 4.70 40.69 -4.66
CA THR A 213 5.39 39.67 -5.45
C THR A 213 6.49 40.28 -6.28
N ALA A 214 6.23 41.42 -6.95
CA ALA A 214 7.22 42.14 -7.76
C ALA A 214 8.39 42.66 -6.91
N LEU A 215 8.14 43.03 -5.66
CA LEU A 215 9.17 43.47 -4.70
C LEU A 215 9.89 42.31 -3.97
N GLY A 216 9.50 41.04 -4.20
CA GLY A 216 10.06 39.87 -3.49
C GLY A 216 9.63 39.73 -2.04
N LEU A 217 8.55 40.43 -1.62
CA LEU A 217 8.03 40.48 -0.23
C LEU A 217 6.79 39.59 -0.03
N SER A 218 6.40 38.82 -1.04
CA SER A 218 5.21 37.93 -0.98
C SER A 218 5.28 36.93 0.17
N SER A 219 6.42 36.26 0.38
CA SER A 219 6.59 35.25 1.43
C SER A 219 6.45 35.81 2.88
N PRO A 220 7.15 36.89 3.28
CA PRO A 220 6.97 37.47 4.60
C PRO A 220 5.56 38.04 4.81
N CYS A 221 4.92 38.57 3.78
CA CYS A 221 3.54 39.05 3.85
C CYS A 221 2.55 37.91 4.06
N ALA A 222 2.69 36.83 3.28
CA ALA A 222 1.90 35.61 3.41
C ALA A 222 2.04 34.98 4.82
N LYS A 223 3.25 34.97 5.37
CA LYS A 223 3.49 34.47 6.73
C LYS A 223 2.73 35.28 7.78
N LYS A 224 2.80 36.61 7.71
CA LYS A 224 2.04 37.51 8.65
C LYS A 224 0.54 37.31 8.49
N LEU A 225 0.04 37.17 7.27
CA LEU A 225 -1.37 36.91 7.00
C LEU A 225 -1.82 35.57 7.57
N ALA A 226 -1.00 34.53 7.36
CA ALA A 226 -1.23 33.19 7.92
C ALA A 226 -1.22 33.21 9.46
N ASP A 227 -0.29 33.94 10.07
CA ASP A 227 -0.22 34.11 11.53
C ASP A 227 -1.48 34.79 12.08
N GLY A 228 -1.96 35.85 11.41
CA GLY A 228 -3.20 36.53 11.74
C GLY A 228 -4.43 35.64 11.64
N LEU A 229 -4.59 34.93 10.51
CA LEU A 229 -5.69 33.96 10.29
C LEU A 229 -5.65 32.83 11.33
N MET A 230 -4.47 32.29 11.62
CA MET A 230 -4.31 31.28 12.65
C MET A 230 -4.74 31.75 14.03
N SER A 231 -4.34 32.96 14.45
CA SER A 231 -4.61 33.45 15.80
C SER A 231 -6.05 33.92 15.97
N ALA A 232 -6.60 34.62 14.99
CA ALA A 232 -7.94 35.21 15.09
C ALA A 232 -9.06 34.22 14.76
N ILE A 233 -8.88 33.34 13.77
CA ILE A 233 -9.96 32.49 13.25
C ILE A 233 -9.70 31.02 13.50
N ILE A 234 -8.57 30.50 12.99
CA ILE A 234 -8.38 29.05 12.87
C ILE A 234 -8.16 28.37 14.22
N LYS A 235 -7.33 28.95 15.08
CA LYS A 235 -7.15 28.41 16.45
C LYS A 235 -8.45 28.34 17.25
N PRO A 236 -9.25 29.39 17.31
CA PRO A 236 -10.55 29.30 17.96
C PRO A 236 -11.47 28.28 17.36
N THR A 237 -11.53 28.17 16.00
CA THR A 237 -12.36 27.19 15.28
C THR A 237 -11.93 25.77 15.57
N VAL A 238 -10.63 25.49 15.52
CA VAL A 238 -10.07 24.14 15.73
C VAL A 238 -10.09 23.71 17.19
N LEU A 239 -10.01 24.68 18.13
CA LEU A 239 -9.88 24.38 19.56
C LEU A 239 -11.18 24.38 20.32
N GLU A 240 -12.14 25.23 19.93
CA GLU A 240 -13.34 25.49 20.71
C GLU A 240 -14.54 24.73 20.12
N ARG A 241 -15.29 24.07 20.98
CA ARG A 241 -16.54 23.39 20.60
C ARG A 241 -17.61 24.43 20.31
N GLY A 242 -18.38 24.20 19.23
CA GLY A 242 -19.49 25.05 18.87
C GLY A 242 -19.11 26.41 18.25
N ALA A 243 -17.84 26.62 17.93
CA ALA A 243 -17.42 27.79 17.16
C ALA A 243 -18.07 27.77 15.77
N GLN A 244 -18.72 28.86 15.40
CA GLN A 244 -19.29 29.04 14.04
C GLN A 244 -18.54 30.17 13.34
N VAL A 245 -18.23 29.98 12.08
CA VAL A 245 -17.58 30.94 11.21
C VAL A 245 -18.63 31.52 10.26
N HIS A 246 -18.81 32.81 10.30
CA HIS A 246 -19.72 33.55 9.44
C HIS A 246 -18.93 34.44 8.48
N ILE A 247 -19.26 34.37 7.20
CA ILE A 247 -18.76 35.32 6.20
C ILE A 247 -19.62 36.60 6.30
N THR A 248 -18.96 37.71 6.55
CA THR A 248 -19.55 39.05 6.41
C THR A 248 -19.27 39.57 5.00
N ARG A 249 -19.87 40.72 4.63
CA ARG A 249 -19.61 41.35 3.33
C ARG A 249 -18.13 41.62 3.07
N THR A 250 -17.35 41.86 4.11
CA THR A 250 -15.95 42.31 4.06
C THR A 250 -15.02 41.44 4.90
N GLY A 251 -15.48 40.35 5.53
CA GLY A 251 -14.60 39.60 6.43
C GLY A 251 -15.15 38.28 6.93
N LEU A 252 -14.48 37.74 7.93
CA LEU A 252 -14.85 36.53 8.66
C LEU A 252 -14.99 36.85 10.15
N GLN A 253 -16.05 36.33 10.78
CA GLN A 253 -16.26 36.42 12.21
C GLN A 253 -16.53 35.05 12.82
N VAL A 254 -15.89 34.75 13.96
CA VAL A 254 -16.12 33.51 14.72
C VAL A 254 -17.04 33.88 15.92
N THR A 255 -18.20 33.23 15.94
CA THR A 255 -19.10 33.32 17.11
C THR A 255 -19.04 32.00 17.88
N ILE A 256 -18.90 32.08 19.19
CA ILE A 256 -18.95 30.95 20.09
C ILE A 256 -20.35 30.94 20.69
N GLY A 257 -21.16 29.94 20.35
CA GLY A 257 -22.49 29.78 20.89
C GLY A 257 -22.44 29.58 22.39
N LYS A 258 -23.17 30.46 23.13
CA LYS A 258 -23.34 30.34 24.58
C LYS A 258 -24.21 29.12 24.98
N ASP A 259 -24.91 28.52 24.00
CA ASP A 259 -25.89 27.47 24.21
C ASP A 259 -25.33 26.03 24.07
N ALA A 260 -24.00 25.88 23.95
CA ALA A 260 -23.37 24.57 23.88
C ALA A 260 -23.45 23.74 25.19
N THR A 261 -24.10 24.28 26.25
CA THR A 261 -24.26 23.63 27.55
C THR A 261 -25.58 22.87 27.71
N ALA A 262 -26.55 22.98 26.77
CA ALA A 262 -27.90 22.46 26.93
C ALA A 262 -28.25 21.28 26.00
N GLY A 263 -27.33 20.81 25.16
CA GLY A 263 -27.53 19.61 24.30
C GLY A 263 -26.56 18.51 24.67
N SER A 264 -26.99 17.28 24.57
CA SER A 264 -26.17 16.07 24.66
C SER A 264 -24.81 16.28 24.00
N PRO A 265 -23.69 15.87 24.58
CA PRO A 265 -22.38 16.13 23.96
C PRO A 265 -22.40 15.58 22.53
N ALA A 266 -22.23 16.47 21.55
CA ALA A 266 -22.14 16.07 20.16
C ALA A 266 -21.10 14.95 20.04
N SER A 267 -21.40 13.94 19.28
CA SER A 267 -20.47 12.82 19.09
C SER A 267 -19.11 13.37 18.63
N PRO A 268 -18.00 12.75 19.00
CA PRO A 268 -16.68 13.20 18.54
C PRO A 268 -16.58 13.28 17.02
N LEU A 269 -17.33 12.46 16.29
CA LEU A 269 -17.45 12.51 14.83
C LEU A 269 -18.11 13.81 14.37
N GLU A 270 -19.31 14.14 14.89
CA GLU A 270 -20.03 15.37 14.56
C GLU A 270 -19.18 16.63 14.84
N GLN A 271 -18.36 16.57 15.88
CA GLN A 271 -17.42 17.64 16.20
C GLN A 271 -16.37 17.83 15.09
N VAL A 272 -15.78 16.76 14.56
CA VAL A 272 -14.78 16.86 13.48
C VAL A 272 -15.44 17.32 12.19
N GLU A 273 -16.60 16.80 11.84
CA GLU A 273 -17.37 17.24 10.66
C GLU A 273 -17.72 18.73 10.73
N HIS A 274 -18.14 19.21 11.90
CA HIS A 274 -18.42 20.62 12.11
C HIS A 274 -17.16 21.46 11.91
N ILE A 275 -16.04 21.06 12.51
CA ILE A 275 -14.75 21.76 12.37
C ILE A 275 -14.31 21.81 10.90
N CYS A 276 -14.40 20.68 10.18
CA CYS A 276 -14.06 20.63 8.76
C CYS A 276 -14.94 21.55 7.92
N ARG A 277 -16.25 21.62 8.21
CA ARG A 277 -17.16 22.59 7.56
C ARG A 277 -16.76 24.03 7.84
N MET A 278 -16.42 24.37 9.08
CA MET A 278 -15.99 25.73 9.44
C MET A 278 -14.64 26.09 8.82
N LEU A 279 -13.69 25.15 8.80
CA LEU A 279 -12.41 25.34 8.11
C LEU A 279 -12.59 25.49 6.59
N LEU A 280 -13.56 24.81 6.00
CA LEU A 280 -13.90 24.97 4.58
C LEU A 280 -14.34 26.40 4.27
N VAL A 281 -15.20 26.99 5.11
CA VAL A 281 -15.60 28.41 5.00
C VAL A 281 -14.39 29.33 5.05
N VAL A 282 -13.43 29.07 5.94
CA VAL A 282 -12.18 29.86 6.05
C VAL A 282 -11.33 29.71 4.78
N VAL A 283 -11.21 28.48 4.27
CA VAL A 283 -10.44 28.15 3.05
C VAL A 283 -11.06 28.84 1.83
N GLU A 284 -12.38 28.80 1.68
CA GLU A 284 -13.12 29.47 0.60
C GLU A 284 -13.00 30.99 0.67
N PHE A 285 -13.13 31.57 1.84
CA PHE A 285 -12.89 33.00 2.03
C PHE A 285 -11.46 33.40 1.69
N THR A 286 -10.50 32.61 2.14
CA THR A 286 -9.07 32.88 1.90
C THR A 286 -8.74 32.87 0.42
N ALA A 287 -9.25 31.88 -0.31
CA ALA A 287 -9.02 31.75 -1.75
C ALA A 287 -9.87 32.75 -2.56
N GLY A 288 -11.13 32.96 -2.19
CA GLY A 288 -12.06 33.79 -2.95
C GLY A 288 -11.84 35.29 -2.74
N ILE A 289 -11.70 35.72 -1.48
CA ILE A 289 -11.64 37.16 -1.13
C ILE A 289 -10.21 37.63 -0.95
N LEU A 290 -9.40 36.92 -0.16
CA LEU A 290 -8.03 37.38 0.11
C LEU A 290 -7.10 37.14 -1.06
N ALA A 291 -7.21 36.00 -1.75
CA ALA A 291 -6.43 35.71 -2.94
C ALA A 291 -7.08 36.21 -4.22
N ALA A 292 -8.39 36.52 -4.19
CA ALA A 292 -9.17 37.02 -5.31
C ALA A 292 -8.96 36.24 -6.64
N GLY A 293 -8.79 34.94 -6.55
CA GLY A 293 -8.53 34.06 -7.70
C GLY A 293 -7.08 34.08 -8.19
N ASP A 294 -6.15 34.77 -7.53
CA ASP A 294 -4.73 34.70 -7.86
C ASP A 294 -4.12 33.40 -7.31
N ASN A 295 -3.75 32.49 -8.22
CA ASN A 295 -3.18 31.19 -7.88
C ASN A 295 -1.81 31.29 -7.19
N ASP A 296 -1.02 32.31 -7.47
CA ASP A 296 0.29 32.50 -6.85
C ASP A 296 0.15 32.95 -5.39
N MET A 297 -0.79 33.87 -5.13
CA MET A 297 -1.15 34.25 -3.77
C MET A 297 -1.69 33.06 -2.98
N SER A 298 -2.63 32.31 -3.53
CA SER A 298 -3.19 31.11 -2.91
C SER A 298 -2.11 30.10 -2.53
N ARG A 299 -1.18 29.79 -3.45
CA ARG A 299 -0.06 28.86 -3.21
C ARG A 299 0.89 29.37 -2.13
N THR A 300 1.25 30.66 -2.19
CA THR A 300 2.21 31.23 -1.22
C THR A 300 1.60 31.32 0.19
N LEU A 301 0.33 31.64 0.29
CA LEU A 301 -0.40 31.64 1.55
C LEU A 301 -0.62 30.21 2.06
N GLY A 302 -0.98 29.31 1.17
CA GLY A 302 -1.20 27.90 1.48
C GLY A 302 0.03 27.21 2.06
N ARG A 303 1.23 27.46 1.53
CA ARG A 303 2.50 26.93 2.09
C ARG A 303 2.70 27.31 3.57
N ASN A 304 2.20 28.46 4.00
CA ASN A 304 2.35 28.91 5.38
C ASN A 304 1.17 28.52 6.28
N LEU A 305 -0.02 28.36 5.72
CA LEU A 305 -1.27 28.14 6.45
C LEU A 305 -1.64 26.66 6.56
N TRP A 306 -1.61 25.95 5.42
CA TRP A 306 -2.11 24.57 5.32
C TRP A 306 -1.42 23.59 6.28
N PRO A 307 -0.07 23.55 6.41
CA PRO A 307 0.58 22.63 7.33
C PRO A 307 0.16 22.83 8.79
N ARG A 308 -0.20 24.05 9.16
CA ARG A 308 -0.64 24.38 10.54
C ARG A 308 -2.08 23.94 10.80
N ILE A 309 -2.95 24.07 9.79
CA ILE A 309 -4.33 23.55 9.83
C ILE A 309 -4.28 22.04 9.99
N VAL A 310 -3.51 21.35 9.12
CA VAL A 310 -3.34 19.90 9.15
C VAL A 310 -2.85 19.42 10.52
N LYS A 311 -1.74 19.98 11.00
CA LYS A 311 -1.19 19.65 12.32
C LYS A 311 -2.18 19.86 13.45
N GLY A 312 -2.99 20.92 13.38
CA GLY A 312 -4.02 21.21 14.37
C GLY A 312 -5.14 20.18 14.34
N LEU A 313 -5.62 19.82 13.15
CA LEU A 313 -6.70 18.86 12.95
C LEU A 313 -6.24 17.43 13.36
N GLU A 314 -5.06 17.02 12.93
CA GLU A 314 -4.47 15.73 13.28
C GLU A 314 -4.29 15.57 14.78
N ALA A 315 -3.54 16.46 15.42
CA ALA A 315 -3.16 16.31 16.82
C ALA A 315 -4.33 16.43 17.80
N LYS A 316 -5.32 17.27 17.49
CA LYS A 316 -6.38 17.60 18.44
C LYS A 316 -7.67 16.84 18.25
N HIS A 317 -7.95 16.42 17.02
CA HIS A 317 -9.23 15.80 16.66
C HIS A 317 -9.06 14.39 16.09
N LEU A 318 -8.34 14.22 15.00
CA LEU A 318 -8.19 12.91 14.37
C LEU A 318 -7.43 11.90 15.25
N ALA A 319 -6.38 12.34 15.95
CA ALA A 319 -5.64 11.47 16.87
C ALA A 319 -6.48 10.95 18.05
N LYS A 320 -7.50 11.71 18.49
CA LYS A 320 -8.40 11.27 19.56
C LYS A 320 -9.42 10.24 19.10
N LEU A 321 -9.81 10.31 17.83
CA LEU A 321 -10.72 9.37 17.19
C LEU A 321 -10.00 8.13 16.63
N ALA A 322 -8.65 8.17 16.57
CA ALA A 322 -7.87 7.04 16.07
C ALA A 322 -8.26 5.76 16.84
N PRO A 323 -8.67 4.71 16.14
CA PRO A 323 -9.21 3.51 16.78
C PRO A 323 -8.12 2.82 17.60
N LYS A 324 -8.46 2.46 18.84
CA LYS A 324 -7.59 1.75 19.78
C LYS A 324 -8.16 0.36 20.04
N GLY A 325 -7.34 -0.66 19.95
CA GLY A 325 -7.71 -2.00 20.42
C GLY A 325 -8.73 -2.77 19.57
N GLY A 326 -9.00 -2.38 18.34
CA GLY A 326 -9.82 -3.19 17.41
C GLY A 326 -11.33 -2.98 17.49
N ASP A 327 -11.79 -1.87 18.07
CA ASP A 327 -13.22 -1.51 18.15
C ASP A 327 -13.73 -1.00 16.80
N ARG A 328 -14.70 -1.73 16.21
CA ARG A 328 -15.34 -1.37 14.92
C ARG A 328 -16.14 -0.07 14.98
N ALA A 329 -16.75 0.25 16.10
CA ALA A 329 -17.51 1.49 16.26
C ALA A 329 -16.57 2.71 16.20
N GLN A 330 -15.40 2.59 16.86
CA GLN A 330 -14.36 3.62 16.77
C GLN A 330 -13.79 3.74 15.35
N LEU A 331 -13.60 2.62 14.64
CA LEU A 331 -13.15 2.62 13.25
C LEU A 331 -14.14 3.33 12.34
N ALA A 332 -15.45 3.06 12.48
CA ALA A 332 -16.50 3.71 11.70
C ALA A 332 -16.54 5.22 11.96
N ALA A 333 -16.45 5.62 13.23
CA ALA A 333 -16.38 7.03 13.61
C ALA A 333 -15.12 7.73 13.05
N PHE A 334 -13.97 7.04 13.10
CA PHE A 334 -12.73 7.56 12.51
C PHE A 334 -12.83 7.71 10.98
N ARG A 335 -13.44 6.73 10.27
CA ARG A 335 -13.64 6.80 8.82
C ARG A 335 -14.52 7.98 8.41
N GLY A 336 -15.65 8.20 9.09
CA GLY A 336 -16.48 9.37 8.84
C GLY A 336 -15.75 10.70 9.05
N ALA A 337 -14.97 10.80 10.14
CA ALA A 337 -14.14 11.97 10.39
C ALA A 337 -13.02 12.16 9.35
N ALA A 338 -12.42 11.06 8.90
CA ALA A 338 -11.39 11.04 7.86
C ALA A 338 -11.95 11.48 6.51
N GLU A 339 -13.16 11.04 6.15
CA GLU A 339 -13.83 11.45 4.91
C GLU A 339 -14.08 12.96 4.89
N ALA A 340 -14.60 13.53 5.98
CA ALA A 340 -14.80 14.97 6.12
C ALA A 340 -13.47 15.75 6.00
N ALA A 341 -12.40 15.25 6.62
CA ALA A 341 -11.09 15.87 6.57
C ALA A 341 -10.43 15.75 5.18
N CYS A 342 -10.56 14.62 4.51
CA CYS A 342 -10.08 14.42 3.14
C CYS A 342 -10.87 15.27 2.12
N SER A 343 -12.17 15.46 2.34
CA SER A 343 -13.01 16.37 1.53
C SER A 343 -12.53 17.82 1.66
N LEU A 344 -12.22 18.27 2.89
CA LEU A 344 -11.60 19.57 3.13
C LEU A 344 -10.24 19.70 2.39
N GLU A 345 -9.38 18.69 2.46
CA GLU A 345 -8.09 18.67 1.75
C GLU A 345 -8.28 18.75 0.23
N ALA A 346 -9.22 17.98 -0.32
CA ALA A 346 -9.55 18.00 -1.74
C ALA A 346 -9.99 19.40 -2.19
N LYS A 347 -10.84 20.07 -1.40
CA LYS A 347 -11.31 21.43 -1.70
C LYS A 347 -10.19 22.47 -1.55
N ALA A 348 -9.37 22.38 -0.50
CA ALA A 348 -8.21 23.26 -0.33
C ALA A 348 -7.22 23.15 -1.51
N ARG A 349 -7.08 21.97 -2.08
CA ARG A 349 -6.26 21.72 -3.27
C ARG A 349 -6.87 22.34 -4.53
N THR A 350 -8.18 22.18 -4.77
CA THR A 350 -8.85 22.81 -5.92
C THR A 350 -8.77 24.33 -5.87
N LEU A 351 -8.69 24.90 -4.67
CA LEU A 351 -8.53 26.34 -4.42
C LEU A 351 -7.06 26.80 -4.41
N GLY A 352 -6.10 25.91 -4.66
CA GLY A 352 -4.68 26.24 -4.76
C GLY A 352 -3.97 26.48 -3.42
N LEU A 353 -4.64 26.27 -2.26
CA LEU A 353 -4.04 26.44 -0.93
C LEU A 353 -3.21 25.22 -0.48
N CYS A 354 -3.43 24.07 -1.08
CA CYS A 354 -2.64 22.88 -0.84
C CYS A 354 -1.88 22.52 -2.13
N PRO A 355 -0.58 22.15 -2.06
CA PRO A 355 0.17 21.67 -3.23
C PRO A 355 -0.51 20.44 -3.84
N GLU A 356 -0.53 20.35 -5.17
CA GLU A 356 -1.20 19.23 -5.85
C GLU A 356 -0.60 17.85 -5.51
N ALA A 357 0.71 17.81 -5.29
CA ALA A 357 1.45 16.59 -4.97
C ALA A 357 1.30 16.14 -3.51
N GLU A 358 0.94 17.05 -2.60
CA GLU A 358 0.89 16.76 -1.17
C GLU A 358 -0.53 16.46 -0.71
N ARG A 359 -0.69 15.34 0.00
CA ARG A 359 -1.95 14.91 0.63
C ARG A 359 -1.68 14.50 2.08
N PRO A 360 -1.29 15.45 2.95
CA PRO A 360 -0.89 15.11 4.30
C PRO A 360 -1.99 14.45 5.12
N ILE A 361 -3.25 14.93 5.03
CA ILE A 361 -4.39 14.34 5.75
C ILE A 361 -4.67 12.92 5.25
N ALA A 362 -4.75 12.73 3.93
CA ALA A 362 -4.97 11.41 3.36
C ALA A 362 -3.83 10.43 3.69
N THR A 363 -2.59 10.92 3.77
CA THR A 363 -1.42 10.12 4.19
C THR A 363 -1.53 9.72 5.67
N TYR A 364 -1.84 10.67 6.56
CA TYR A 364 -2.07 10.40 7.97
C TYR A 364 -3.20 9.38 8.20
N VAL A 365 -4.33 9.55 7.52
CA VAL A 365 -5.47 8.62 7.59
C VAL A 365 -5.05 7.22 7.16
N ARG A 366 -4.32 7.11 6.06
CA ARG A 366 -3.80 5.81 5.58
C ARG A 366 -2.87 5.15 6.59
N GLU A 367 -1.97 5.91 7.20
CA GLU A 367 -1.08 5.39 8.24
C GLU A 367 -1.84 4.89 9.47
N VAL A 368 -2.85 5.63 9.94
CA VAL A 368 -3.66 5.21 11.09
C VAL A 368 -4.44 3.94 10.77
N LEU A 369 -5.07 3.87 9.59
CA LEU A 369 -5.80 2.68 9.13
C LEU A 369 -4.87 1.46 8.97
N SER A 370 -3.68 1.66 8.39
CA SER A 370 -2.67 0.60 8.24
C SER A 370 -2.22 0.06 9.60
N ARG A 371 -1.90 0.93 10.56
CA ARG A 371 -1.53 0.52 11.93
C ARG A 371 -2.66 -0.23 12.64
N PHE A 372 -3.89 0.23 12.49
CA PHE A 372 -5.05 -0.45 13.05
C PHE A 372 -5.21 -1.86 12.46
N MET A 373 -5.14 -1.97 11.14
CA MET A 373 -5.20 -3.24 10.42
C MET A 373 -4.08 -4.19 10.87
N GLU A 374 -2.84 -3.70 10.94
CA GLU A 374 -1.70 -4.48 11.42
C GLU A 374 -1.91 -4.99 12.84
N GLN A 375 -2.35 -4.13 13.77
CA GLN A 375 -2.66 -4.54 15.15
C GLN A 375 -3.77 -5.58 15.20
N ARG A 376 -4.80 -5.44 14.37
CA ARG A 376 -5.89 -6.40 14.29
C ARG A 376 -5.42 -7.75 13.76
N ILE A 377 -4.64 -7.76 12.69
CA ILE A 377 -4.04 -8.98 12.12
C ILE A 377 -3.12 -9.65 13.13
N GLN A 378 -2.25 -8.89 13.80
CA GLN A 378 -1.37 -9.44 14.85
C GLN A 378 -2.17 -10.03 16.02
N GLY A 379 -3.29 -9.41 16.39
CA GLY A 379 -4.20 -9.95 17.39
C GLY A 379 -4.80 -11.30 16.99
N LEU A 380 -5.26 -11.43 15.73
CA LEU A 380 -5.78 -12.69 15.19
C LEU A 380 -4.70 -13.78 15.14
N LEU A 381 -3.52 -13.44 14.64
CA LEU A 381 -2.39 -14.37 14.55
C LEU A 381 -1.86 -14.80 15.93
N SER A 382 -1.84 -13.89 16.91
CA SER A 382 -1.45 -14.22 18.29
C SER A 382 -2.44 -15.17 18.94
N ARG A 383 -3.75 -14.96 18.76
CA ARG A 383 -4.80 -15.88 19.24
C ARG A 383 -4.70 -17.23 18.56
N GLY A 384 -4.54 -17.25 17.21
CA GLY A 384 -4.37 -18.49 16.46
C GLY A 384 -3.14 -19.26 16.91
N ARG A 385 -2.02 -18.59 17.15
CA ARG A 385 -0.81 -19.20 17.69
C ARG A 385 -1.03 -19.77 19.09
N ALA A 386 -1.70 -19.04 19.96
CA ALA A 386 -2.01 -19.50 21.32
C ALA A 386 -2.87 -20.77 21.29
N LEU A 387 -3.87 -20.85 20.41
CA LEU A 387 -4.70 -22.05 20.23
C LEU A 387 -3.89 -23.24 19.72
N VAL A 388 -3.05 -23.02 18.71
CA VAL A 388 -2.21 -24.09 18.12
C VAL A 388 -1.14 -24.58 19.10
N MET A 389 -0.69 -23.75 20.02
CA MET A 389 0.30 -24.11 21.06
C MET A 389 -0.35 -24.68 22.32
N ALA A 390 -1.66 -24.60 22.47
CA ALA A 390 -2.37 -25.20 23.61
C ALA A 390 -2.31 -26.74 23.55
N PRO A 391 -2.26 -27.43 24.70
CA PRO A 391 -2.20 -28.90 24.74
C PRO A 391 -3.38 -29.55 24.02
N LEU A 392 -3.13 -30.57 23.21
CA LEU A 392 -4.18 -31.32 22.47
C LEU A 392 -5.13 -32.13 23.37
N GLY A 393 -4.74 -32.41 24.61
CA GLY A 393 -5.52 -33.20 25.57
C GLY A 393 -6.53 -32.41 26.40
N GLY A 394 -6.91 -31.20 25.98
CA GLY A 394 -7.90 -30.35 26.64
C GLY A 394 -9.36 -30.78 26.39
N GLU A 395 -10.27 -29.80 26.44
CA GLU A 395 -11.68 -30.02 26.11
C GLU A 395 -11.85 -30.42 24.64
N THR A 396 -12.77 -31.36 24.39
CA THR A 396 -13.12 -31.79 23.04
C THR A 396 -14.53 -31.36 22.67
N HIS A 397 -14.72 -30.93 21.44
CA HIS A 397 -16.01 -30.50 20.91
C HIS A 397 -16.50 -31.51 19.87
N THR A 398 -17.81 -31.82 19.88
CA THR A 398 -18.42 -32.68 18.87
C THR A 398 -18.89 -31.84 17.69
N VAL A 399 -18.46 -32.21 16.50
CA VAL A 399 -18.81 -31.56 15.22
C VAL A 399 -19.56 -32.56 14.34
N GLY A 400 -20.60 -32.11 13.64
CA GLY A 400 -21.47 -32.99 12.86
C GLY A 400 -22.52 -33.68 13.72
N GLY A 401 -23.38 -34.48 13.10
CA GLY A 401 -24.49 -35.14 13.77
C GLY A 401 -25.86 -34.65 13.27
N PRO A 402 -26.98 -35.28 13.68
CA PRO A 402 -28.30 -34.89 13.24
C PRO A 402 -28.61 -33.43 13.61
N PRO A 403 -29.39 -32.70 12.77
CA PRO A 403 -29.76 -31.30 13.02
C PRO A 403 -30.48 -31.21 14.39
N GLY A 404 -29.85 -30.55 15.35
CA GLY A 404 -30.32 -30.39 16.72
C GLY A 404 -29.28 -30.66 17.83
N THR A 405 -28.12 -31.24 17.50
CA THR A 405 -27.01 -31.46 18.47
C THR A 405 -25.82 -30.56 18.21
N ALA A 406 -26.01 -29.47 17.48
CA ALA A 406 -24.95 -28.62 17.04
C ALA A 406 -24.49 -27.65 18.10
N LEU A 407 -23.24 -27.70 18.49
CA LEU A 407 -22.43 -26.57 18.88
C LEU A 407 -22.05 -25.74 17.63
N CYS A 408 -23.04 -25.40 16.82
CA CYS A 408 -22.94 -24.39 15.77
C CYS A 408 -23.55 -23.10 16.29
N HIS A 409 -22.96 -22.52 17.33
CA HIS A 409 -23.25 -21.13 17.66
C HIS A 409 -22.48 -20.26 16.68
N HIS A 410 -23.25 -19.54 15.84
CA HIS A 410 -22.90 -18.42 14.98
C HIS A 410 -22.47 -18.70 13.54
N SER A 411 -23.34 -19.32 12.77
CA SER A 411 -23.64 -18.80 11.43
C SER A 411 -24.99 -19.32 11.00
N ALA A 412 -25.98 -18.46 11.12
CA ALA A 412 -27.29 -18.69 10.49
C ALA A 412 -27.05 -18.86 8.98
N GLY A 413 -27.27 -20.05 8.45
CA GLY A 413 -27.48 -20.22 7.03
C GLY A 413 -26.55 -21.10 6.22
N THR A 414 -25.80 -22.03 6.81
CA THR A 414 -25.15 -23.07 6.00
C THR A 414 -25.62 -24.44 6.44
N GLU A 415 -26.47 -25.03 5.62
CA GLU A 415 -26.91 -26.41 5.70
C GLU A 415 -25.69 -27.33 5.82
N GLY A 416 -25.90 -28.40 6.60
CA GLY A 416 -24.90 -29.33 7.10
C GLY A 416 -23.80 -29.73 6.12
N SER A 417 -22.63 -29.91 6.71
CA SER A 417 -21.44 -30.45 6.08
C SER A 417 -21.78 -31.59 5.10
N LEU A 418 -21.74 -31.31 3.81
CA LEU A 418 -21.91 -32.30 2.72
C LEU A 418 -20.82 -33.39 2.71
N LEU A 419 -19.86 -33.36 3.67
CA LEU A 419 -18.65 -34.20 3.63
C LEU A 419 -18.45 -35.09 4.86
N SER A 420 -19.29 -35.07 5.88
CA SER A 420 -19.17 -35.95 7.03
C SER A 420 -20.49 -36.61 7.35
N GLU A 421 -20.65 -37.90 7.00
CA GLU A 421 -21.70 -38.75 7.53
C GLU A 421 -21.33 -39.16 8.96
N GLY A 422 -21.82 -38.42 9.96
CA GLY A 422 -21.66 -38.72 11.36
C GLY A 422 -20.96 -37.64 12.19
N ALA A 423 -21.12 -37.76 13.51
CA ALA A 423 -20.46 -36.90 14.45
C ALA A 423 -19.00 -37.33 14.69
N PHE A 424 -18.10 -36.37 14.90
CA PHE A 424 -16.70 -36.59 15.24
C PHE A 424 -16.23 -35.57 16.27
N LYS A 425 -15.15 -35.87 16.98
CA LYS A 425 -14.59 -34.97 17.99
C LYS A 425 -13.42 -34.19 17.42
N VAL A 426 -13.36 -32.93 17.82
CA VAL A 426 -12.25 -32.00 17.55
C VAL A 426 -11.74 -31.41 18.85
N THR A 427 -10.52 -30.92 18.88
CA THR A 427 -9.99 -30.14 19.99
C THR A 427 -10.55 -28.72 20.00
N GLU A 428 -10.28 -27.94 21.04
CA GLU A 428 -10.56 -26.49 21.07
C GLU A 428 -9.93 -25.77 19.87
N MET A 429 -8.73 -26.20 19.47
CA MET A 429 -8.06 -25.69 18.28
C MET A 429 -8.88 -25.94 17.02
N GLY A 430 -9.41 -27.15 16.81
CA GLY A 430 -10.26 -27.53 15.68
C GLY A 430 -11.61 -26.81 15.66
N ALA A 431 -12.11 -26.41 16.85
CA ALA A 431 -13.36 -25.68 16.99
C ALA A 431 -13.18 -24.17 16.77
N GLU A 432 -12.18 -23.55 17.40
CA GLU A 432 -12.00 -22.09 17.45
C GLU A 432 -11.19 -21.52 16.27
N LEU A 433 -10.20 -22.26 15.76
CA LEU A 433 -9.35 -21.77 14.66
C LEU A 433 -10.15 -21.47 13.37
N PRO A 434 -11.12 -22.30 12.96
CA PRO A 434 -11.99 -21.97 11.82
C PRO A 434 -12.74 -20.66 12.02
N LEU A 435 -13.20 -20.36 13.23
CA LEU A 435 -13.91 -19.11 13.55
C LEU A 435 -12.98 -17.90 13.45
N LEU A 436 -11.72 -18.03 13.87
CA LEU A 436 -10.72 -16.98 13.67
C LEU A 436 -10.40 -16.73 12.20
N ILE A 437 -10.30 -17.79 11.41
CA ILE A 437 -10.09 -17.71 9.97
C ILE A 437 -11.29 -17.02 9.31
N GLU A 438 -12.50 -17.43 9.65
CA GLU A 438 -13.74 -16.83 9.15
C GLU A 438 -13.82 -15.35 9.55
N ALA A 439 -13.48 -15.00 10.79
CA ALA A 439 -13.41 -13.61 11.24
C ALA A 439 -12.41 -12.78 10.41
N ALA A 440 -11.25 -13.33 10.08
CA ALA A 440 -10.28 -12.65 9.21
C ALA A 440 -10.85 -12.43 7.80
N VAL A 441 -11.53 -13.41 7.21
CA VAL A 441 -12.17 -13.28 5.89
C VAL A 441 -13.35 -12.33 5.93
N ALA A 442 -14.12 -12.30 7.02
CA ALA A 442 -15.22 -11.34 7.23
C ALA A 442 -14.71 -9.90 7.34
N GLU A 443 -13.57 -9.68 8.01
CA GLU A 443 -12.88 -8.37 8.00
C GLU A 443 -12.43 -7.99 6.57
N ALA A 444 -11.89 -8.95 5.81
CA ALA A 444 -11.54 -8.73 4.41
C ALA A 444 -12.76 -8.30 3.56
N ALA A 445 -13.92 -8.94 3.77
CA ALA A 445 -15.17 -8.63 3.06
C ALA A 445 -15.80 -7.29 3.47
N ALA A 446 -15.41 -6.76 4.63
CA ALA A 446 -15.83 -5.45 5.13
C ALA A 446 -14.81 -4.35 4.79
N ALA A 447 -13.68 -4.68 4.16
CA ALA A 447 -12.66 -3.72 3.76
C ALA A 447 -13.16 -2.84 2.61
N GLU A 448 -12.75 -1.58 2.62
CA GLU A 448 -13.06 -0.61 1.55
C GLU A 448 -11.98 -0.60 0.45
N TYR A 449 -10.77 -0.99 0.80
CA TYR A 449 -9.62 -0.96 -0.09
C TYR A 449 -9.10 -2.36 -0.40
N PRO A 450 -8.67 -2.62 -1.65
CA PRO A 450 -8.13 -3.92 -2.07
C PRO A 450 -6.96 -4.40 -1.20
N ASP A 451 -6.07 -3.49 -0.82
CA ASP A 451 -4.88 -3.81 -0.01
C ASP A 451 -5.25 -4.33 1.39
N GLU A 452 -6.29 -3.75 2.01
CA GLU A 452 -6.82 -4.20 3.29
C GLU A 452 -7.43 -5.61 3.16
N ALA A 453 -8.29 -5.82 2.15
CA ALA A 453 -8.90 -7.12 1.88
C ALA A 453 -7.84 -8.19 1.66
N PHE A 454 -6.79 -7.85 0.88
CA PHE A 454 -5.68 -8.76 0.62
C PHE A 454 -4.90 -9.12 1.89
N ALA A 455 -4.62 -8.15 2.76
CA ALA A 455 -3.89 -8.37 4.00
C ALA A 455 -4.65 -9.31 4.95
N TYR A 456 -5.96 -9.14 5.10
CA TYR A 456 -6.79 -10.04 5.91
C TYR A 456 -6.93 -11.44 5.30
N CYS A 457 -7.08 -11.57 3.99
CA CYS A 457 -7.07 -12.87 3.31
C CYS A 457 -5.73 -13.59 3.52
N ARG A 458 -4.62 -12.87 3.49
CA ARG A 458 -3.29 -13.41 3.77
C ARG A 458 -3.17 -13.85 5.25
N ALA A 459 -3.74 -13.09 6.19
CA ALA A 459 -3.78 -13.49 7.59
C ALA A 459 -4.58 -14.78 7.80
N ALA A 460 -5.70 -14.96 7.10
CA ALA A 460 -6.47 -16.21 7.10
C ALA A 460 -5.64 -17.40 6.60
N GLN A 461 -4.87 -17.22 5.52
CA GLN A 461 -3.94 -18.25 5.02
C GLN A 461 -2.82 -18.54 6.01
N GLN A 462 -2.29 -17.52 6.68
CA GLN A 462 -1.27 -17.71 7.71
C GLN A 462 -1.80 -18.49 8.92
N LEU A 463 -3.04 -18.21 9.37
CA LEU A 463 -3.70 -18.98 10.43
C LEU A 463 -3.81 -20.47 10.07
N ALA A 464 -4.23 -20.77 8.83
CA ALA A 464 -4.26 -22.14 8.34
C ALA A 464 -2.87 -22.79 8.30
N SER A 465 -1.85 -22.03 7.88
CA SER A 465 -0.46 -22.51 7.81
C SER A 465 0.14 -22.80 9.20
N LEU A 466 -0.29 -22.09 10.25
CA LEU A 466 0.13 -22.39 11.62
C LEU A 466 -0.28 -23.80 12.04
N LEU A 467 -1.48 -24.24 11.66
CA LEU A 467 -1.97 -25.59 11.95
C LEU A 467 -1.17 -26.67 11.19
N CYS A 468 -0.71 -26.38 9.97
CA CYS A 468 0.13 -27.34 9.23
C CYS A 468 1.54 -27.48 9.81
N SER A 469 2.13 -26.40 10.33
CA SER A 469 3.57 -26.35 10.62
C SER A 469 3.94 -26.53 12.08
N LEU A 470 3.16 -25.97 13.00
CA LEU A 470 3.54 -25.92 14.41
C LEU A 470 3.27 -27.23 15.20
N PRO A 471 2.14 -27.98 15.04
CA PRO A 471 1.80 -29.09 15.90
C PRO A 471 2.81 -30.23 15.85
N ARG A 472 3.41 -30.53 14.70
CA ARG A 472 4.46 -31.57 14.63
C ARG A 472 5.67 -31.25 15.50
N VAL A 473 5.97 -29.98 15.71
CA VAL A 473 7.11 -29.57 16.55
C VAL A 473 6.71 -29.44 18.00
N VAL A 474 5.63 -28.70 18.24
CA VAL A 474 5.18 -28.37 19.62
C VAL A 474 4.58 -29.58 20.31
N HIS A 475 3.77 -30.36 19.60
CA HIS A 475 3.02 -31.51 20.15
C HIS A 475 3.62 -32.86 19.74
N ALA A 476 4.89 -32.91 19.35
CA ALA A 476 5.56 -34.13 18.87
C ALA A 476 5.40 -35.34 19.80
N GLN A 477 5.38 -35.14 21.14
CA GLN A 477 5.17 -36.22 22.12
C GLN A 477 3.68 -36.59 22.26
N GLN A 478 2.80 -35.61 22.21
CA GLN A 478 1.36 -35.84 22.30
C GLN A 478 0.82 -36.58 21.08
N LEU A 479 1.32 -36.28 19.89
CA LEU A 479 0.95 -36.91 18.63
C LEU A 479 1.39 -38.40 18.55
N LYS A 480 2.20 -38.89 19.50
CA LYS A 480 2.48 -40.30 19.65
C LYS A 480 1.33 -41.09 20.30
N VAL A 481 0.37 -40.38 20.85
CA VAL A 481 -0.86 -40.99 21.44
C VAL A 481 -1.89 -41.13 20.33
N PRO A 482 -2.40 -42.35 20.03
CA PRO A 482 -3.31 -42.57 18.89
C PRO A 482 -4.56 -41.69 18.92
N GLN A 483 -5.14 -41.47 20.09
CA GLN A 483 -6.30 -40.60 20.28
C GLN A 483 -6.02 -39.16 19.88
N LEU A 484 -4.87 -38.61 20.30
CA LEU A 484 -4.50 -37.23 20.02
C LEU A 484 -4.11 -37.02 18.54
N ALA A 485 -3.51 -38.04 17.93
CA ALA A 485 -3.25 -38.03 16.49
C ALA A 485 -4.56 -38.06 15.67
N ALA A 486 -5.56 -38.82 16.13
CA ALA A 486 -6.88 -38.85 15.50
C ALA A 486 -7.64 -37.53 15.69
N LEU A 487 -7.56 -36.91 16.88
CA LEU A 487 -8.10 -35.55 17.10
C LEU A 487 -7.45 -34.52 16.21
N TYR A 488 -6.13 -34.52 16.11
CA TYR A 488 -5.40 -33.61 15.21
C TYR A 488 -5.78 -33.81 13.74
N HIS A 489 -5.96 -35.06 13.33
CA HIS A 489 -6.48 -35.38 11.98
C HIS A 489 -7.84 -34.71 11.76
N ASN A 490 -8.76 -34.87 12.70
CA ASN A 490 -10.08 -34.25 12.62
C ASN A 490 -10.04 -32.74 12.63
N ASP A 491 -9.18 -32.13 13.44
CA ASP A 491 -8.97 -30.69 13.45
C ASP A 491 -8.53 -30.16 12.07
N CYS A 492 -7.58 -30.85 11.46
CA CYS A 492 -7.13 -30.53 10.10
C CYS A 492 -8.26 -30.66 9.07
N GLN A 493 -9.08 -31.72 9.16
CA GLN A 493 -10.23 -31.93 8.27
C GLN A 493 -11.27 -30.84 8.46
N GLN A 494 -11.62 -30.49 9.70
CA GLN A 494 -12.60 -29.46 10.01
C GLN A 494 -12.18 -28.09 9.47
N VAL A 495 -10.92 -27.70 9.71
CA VAL A 495 -10.38 -26.43 9.22
C VAL A 495 -10.34 -26.45 7.68
N ALA A 496 -9.94 -27.55 7.07
CA ALA A 496 -9.89 -27.68 5.61
C ALA A 496 -11.26 -27.53 4.95
N VAL A 497 -12.29 -28.17 5.50
CA VAL A 497 -13.68 -28.05 5.02
C VAL A 497 -14.17 -26.62 5.13
N ARG A 498 -13.92 -25.95 6.27
CA ARG A 498 -14.29 -24.55 6.44
C ARG A 498 -13.58 -23.66 5.44
N LEU A 499 -12.27 -23.82 5.23
CA LEU A 499 -11.52 -23.09 4.21
C LEU A 499 -12.07 -23.27 2.80
N ALA A 500 -12.48 -24.49 2.44
CA ALA A 500 -13.05 -24.80 1.13
C ALA A 500 -14.43 -24.13 0.93
N THR A 501 -15.20 -23.88 2.00
CA THR A 501 -16.53 -23.26 1.95
C THR A 501 -16.51 -21.74 2.03
N LEU A 502 -15.47 -21.11 2.60
CA LEU A 502 -15.36 -19.65 2.70
C LEU A 502 -15.55 -18.89 1.37
N PRO A 503 -15.00 -19.35 0.22
CA PRO A 503 -15.22 -18.68 -1.04
C PRO A 503 -16.69 -18.62 -1.49
N LEU A 504 -17.51 -19.58 -1.08
CA LEU A 504 -18.95 -19.60 -1.39
C LEU A 504 -19.69 -18.50 -0.62
N ALA A 505 -19.30 -18.27 0.65
CA ALA A 505 -19.93 -17.28 1.51
C ALA A 505 -19.46 -15.84 1.23
N PHE A 506 -18.17 -15.65 1.00
CA PHE A 506 -17.53 -14.33 0.93
C PHE A 506 -17.06 -13.94 -0.47
N GLY A 507 -16.96 -14.89 -1.42
CA GLY A 507 -16.50 -14.64 -2.79
C GLY A 507 -17.25 -13.50 -3.49
N PRO A 508 -18.59 -13.46 -3.51
CA PRO A 508 -19.35 -12.40 -4.16
C PRO A 508 -18.98 -10.98 -3.71
N ARG A 509 -18.54 -10.83 -2.47
CA ARG A 509 -18.12 -9.53 -1.90
C ARG A 509 -16.63 -9.23 -2.12
N LEU A 510 -15.79 -10.26 -2.07
CA LEU A 510 -14.33 -10.12 -2.13
C LEU A 510 -13.77 -10.11 -3.55
N GLU A 511 -14.36 -10.87 -4.47
CA GLU A 511 -13.86 -10.96 -5.85
C GLU A 511 -13.80 -9.61 -6.58
N PRO A 512 -14.81 -8.71 -6.44
CA PRO A 512 -14.74 -7.37 -7.03
C PRO A 512 -13.60 -6.51 -6.44
N LEU A 513 -13.32 -6.66 -5.14
CA LEU A 513 -12.26 -5.92 -4.45
C LEU A 513 -10.88 -6.45 -4.81
N LEU A 514 -10.74 -7.78 -4.89
CA LEU A 514 -9.46 -8.43 -5.15
C LEU A 514 -9.09 -8.50 -6.64
N GLY A 515 -10.06 -8.26 -7.54
CA GLY A 515 -9.90 -8.43 -8.98
C GLY A 515 -9.63 -9.88 -9.43
N ARG A 516 -9.84 -10.86 -8.54
CA ARG A 516 -9.62 -12.29 -8.78
C ARG A 516 -10.52 -13.14 -7.90
N ARG A 517 -10.73 -14.40 -8.30
CA ARG A 517 -11.49 -15.36 -7.50
C ARG A 517 -10.80 -15.66 -6.17
N LEU A 518 -11.57 -15.67 -5.09
CA LEU A 518 -11.11 -16.10 -3.79
C LEU A 518 -10.95 -17.62 -3.78
N SER A 519 -9.81 -18.13 -3.37
CA SER A 519 -9.59 -19.56 -3.22
C SER A 519 -8.63 -19.84 -2.05
N PHE A 520 -9.02 -20.82 -1.24
CA PHE A 520 -8.20 -21.37 -0.16
C PHE A 520 -7.88 -22.85 -0.40
N MET A 521 -8.14 -23.39 -1.60
CA MET A 521 -8.03 -24.81 -1.89
C MET A 521 -6.64 -25.39 -1.61
N GLN A 522 -5.57 -24.65 -1.93
CA GLN A 522 -4.21 -25.13 -1.63
C GLN A 522 -3.98 -25.35 -0.14
N ALA A 523 -4.45 -24.40 0.71
CA ALA A 523 -4.34 -24.54 2.16
C ALA A 523 -5.23 -25.66 2.69
N ALA A 524 -6.43 -25.82 2.14
CA ALA A 524 -7.33 -26.89 2.52
C ALA A 524 -6.75 -28.27 2.21
N VAL A 525 -6.22 -28.47 1.00
CA VAL A 525 -5.57 -29.74 0.60
C VAL A 525 -4.34 -30.00 1.46
N ALA A 526 -3.49 -29.00 1.67
CA ALA A 526 -2.31 -29.15 2.53
C ALA A 526 -2.66 -29.58 3.96
N LEU A 527 -3.73 -29.02 4.53
CA LEU A 527 -4.22 -29.43 5.86
C LEU A 527 -4.73 -30.86 5.88
N GLN A 528 -5.51 -31.26 4.87
CA GLN A 528 -6.00 -32.62 4.78
C GLN A 528 -4.86 -33.64 4.68
N ASP A 529 -3.87 -33.33 3.84
CA ASP A 529 -2.71 -34.19 3.66
C ASP A 529 -1.85 -34.26 4.91
N GLU A 530 -1.67 -33.13 5.61
CA GLU A 530 -0.93 -33.06 6.87
C GLU A 530 -1.61 -33.91 7.96
N GLY A 531 -2.90 -33.69 8.21
CA GLY A 531 -3.65 -34.45 9.19
C GLY A 531 -3.66 -35.94 8.89
N ARG A 532 -3.83 -36.31 7.61
CA ARG A 532 -3.76 -37.71 7.15
C ARG A 532 -2.38 -38.30 7.35
N ALA A 533 -1.32 -37.56 7.02
CA ALA A 533 0.06 -38.05 7.15
C ALA A 533 0.42 -38.33 8.62
N VAL A 534 0.07 -37.44 9.54
CA VAL A 534 0.33 -37.64 10.98
C VAL A 534 -0.44 -38.83 11.54
N PHE A 535 -1.71 -38.96 11.19
CA PHE A 535 -2.54 -40.07 11.67
C PHE A 535 -2.09 -41.42 11.07
N ASN A 536 -1.79 -41.48 9.76
CA ASN A 536 -1.28 -42.70 9.12
C ASN A 536 0.06 -43.12 9.70
N GLN A 537 0.97 -42.17 9.97
CA GLN A 537 2.23 -42.46 10.64
C GLN A 537 2.00 -43.10 12.01
N GLN A 538 1.02 -42.62 12.73
CA GLN A 538 0.67 -43.21 14.05
C GLN A 538 0.04 -44.59 13.91
N LEU A 539 -0.84 -44.80 12.91
CA LEU A 539 -1.39 -46.13 12.63
C LEU A 539 -0.29 -47.10 12.25
N GLU A 540 0.71 -46.71 11.48
CA GLU A 540 1.87 -47.52 11.09
C GLU A 540 2.68 -47.98 12.31
N VAL A 541 2.92 -47.03 13.28
CA VAL A 541 3.54 -47.39 14.56
C VAL A 541 2.71 -48.39 15.34
N GLN A 542 1.38 -48.29 15.35
CA GLN A 542 0.51 -49.23 16.03
C GLN A 542 0.53 -50.60 15.29
N CYS A 543 0.55 -50.63 13.95
CA CYS A 543 0.72 -51.89 13.20
C CYS A 543 2.04 -52.59 13.55
N GLN A 544 3.16 -51.84 13.63
CA GLN A 544 4.44 -52.42 14.05
C GLN A 544 4.41 -53.02 15.45
N GLN A 545 3.78 -52.32 16.40
CA GLN A 545 3.60 -52.84 17.77
C GLN A 545 2.76 -54.12 17.80
N LEU A 546 1.71 -54.22 16.97
CA LEU A 546 0.92 -55.43 16.83
C LEU A 546 1.73 -56.59 16.21
N MET A 547 2.57 -56.31 15.21
CA MET A 547 3.48 -57.27 14.61
C MET A 547 4.51 -57.77 15.62
N GLU A 548 5.08 -56.90 16.46
CA GLU A 548 5.98 -57.30 17.55
C GLU A 548 5.30 -58.23 18.58
N LEU A 549 3.99 -58.04 18.83
CA LEU A 549 3.22 -58.95 19.67
C LEU A 549 3.04 -60.33 18.98
N ILE A 550 2.77 -60.36 17.67
CA ILE A 550 2.63 -61.59 16.88
C ILE A 550 3.96 -62.34 16.81
N ASP A 551 5.08 -61.64 16.62
CA ASP A 551 6.41 -62.25 16.58
C ASP A 551 6.79 -63.00 17.87
N LYS A 552 6.20 -62.66 18.99
CA LYS A 552 6.35 -63.42 20.26
C LYS A 552 5.75 -64.81 20.19
N ALA A 553 4.88 -65.10 19.19
CA ALA A 553 4.35 -66.45 18.95
C ALA A 553 5.38 -67.37 18.20
N ASN A 554 6.56 -66.83 17.80
CA ASN A 554 7.66 -67.57 17.22
C ASN A 554 7.23 -68.53 16.10
N GLY A 555 6.49 -68.05 15.10
CA GLY A 555 6.03 -68.82 13.95
C GLY A 555 4.89 -69.78 14.19
N PHE A 556 4.19 -69.62 15.33
CA PHE A 556 3.03 -70.45 15.70
C PHE A 556 3.34 -71.97 15.83
N HIS A 557 4.52 -72.30 16.33
CA HIS A 557 4.91 -73.68 16.63
C HIS A 557 4.30 -74.09 17.99
N VAL A 558 3.21 -74.84 17.96
CA VAL A 558 2.43 -75.21 19.18
C VAL A 558 2.70 -76.62 19.69
N HIS A 559 3.67 -77.33 19.12
CA HIS A 559 4.01 -78.73 19.46
C HIS A 559 4.48 -78.93 20.92
N GLN A 560 4.81 -77.87 21.64
CA GLN A 560 5.17 -77.88 23.04
C GLN A 560 4.16 -77.04 23.86
N MET A 561 3.74 -77.57 25.03
CA MET A 561 2.77 -76.86 25.90
C MET A 561 3.21 -75.44 26.24
N ALA A 562 4.51 -75.16 26.44
CA ALA A 562 5.04 -73.82 26.72
C ALA A 562 4.94 -72.91 25.50
N ALA A 563 5.19 -73.42 24.30
CA ALA A 563 5.07 -72.67 23.04
C ALA A 563 3.61 -72.41 22.70
N GLY A 564 2.69 -73.35 22.86
CA GLY A 564 1.26 -73.15 22.68
C GLY A 564 0.70 -72.07 23.65
N LEU A 565 1.16 -72.07 24.90
CA LEU A 565 0.79 -71.02 25.85
C LEU A 565 1.32 -69.64 25.45
N ALA A 566 2.54 -69.56 24.91
CA ALA A 566 3.13 -68.33 24.38
C ALA A 566 2.33 -67.80 23.18
N CYS A 567 1.95 -68.67 22.23
CA CYS A 567 1.09 -68.33 21.12
C CYS A 567 -0.27 -67.79 21.52
N ARG A 568 -0.95 -68.48 22.46
CA ARG A 568 -2.24 -68.00 23.03
C ARG A 568 -2.10 -66.61 23.68
N LYS A 569 -1.03 -66.39 24.48
CA LYS A 569 -0.74 -65.09 25.10
C LYS A 569 -0.51 -64.02 24.04
N ALA A 570 0.22 -64.32 22.98
CA ALA A 570 0.50 -63.37 21.90
C ALA A 570 -0.80 -62.98 21.18
N VAL A 571 -1.62 -63.96 20.77
CA VAL A 571 -2.91 -63.70 20.09
C VAL A 571 -3.86 -62.91 21.00
N ASN A 572 -4.02 -63.31 22.25
CA ASN A 572 -4.88 -62.58 23.18
C ASN A 572 -4.38 -61.14 23.44
N ALA A 573 -3.06 -60.89 23.46
CA ALA A 573 -2.49 -59.60 23.56
C ALA A 573 -2.78 -58.71 22.33
N VAL A 574 -2.75 -59.31 21.12
CA VAL A 574 -3.14 -58.63 19.89
C VAL A 574 -4.61 -58.25 19.90
N VAL A 575 -5.51 -59.21 20.23
CA VAL A 575 -6.95 -58.96 20.28
C VAL A 575 -7.27 -57.87 21.30
N HIS A 576 -6.70 -57.93 22.52
CA HIS A 576 -6.86 -56.92 23.52
C HIS A 576 -6.31 -55.54 23.07
N SER A 577 -5.17 -55.52 22.41
CA SER A 577 -4.59 -54.28 21.89
C SER A 577 -5.46 -53.65 20.79
N LEU A 578 -5.98 -54.49 19.86
CA LEU A 578 -6.91 -54.05 18.81
C LEU A 578 -8.19 -53.49 19.43
N GLY A 579 -8.81 -54.16 20.42
CA GLY A 579 -10.00 -53.69 21.11
C GLY A 579 -9.77 -52.34 21.83
N ARG A 580 -8.66 -52.19 22.55
CA ARG A 580 -8.31 -50.95 23.24
C ARG A 580 -8.07 -49.79 22.26
N LEU A 581 -7.30 -50.03 21.20
CA LEU A 581 -7.03 -48.98 20.18
C LEU A 581 -8.32 -48.56 19.49
N SER A 582 -9.14 -49.56 19.13
CA SER A 582 -10.41 -49.29 18.46
C SER A 582 -11.40 -48.53 19.31
N ALA A 583 -11.49 -48.85 20.62
CA ALA A 583 -12.35 -48.12 21.55
C ALA A 583 -11.98 -46.65 21.64
N VAL A 584 -10.69 -46.35 21.70
CA VAL A 584 -10.17 -44.98 21.78
C VAL A 584 -10.42 -44.17 20.51
N ILE A 585 -10.14 -44.72 19.33
CA ILE A 585 -10.30 -44.02 18.06
C ILE A 585 -11.75 -43.93 17.58
N ARG A 586 -12.61 -44.91 18.00
CA ARG A 586 -14.05 -44.90 17.68
C ARG A 586 -14.78 -43.70 18.28
N GLU A 587 -14.36 -43.25 19.47
CA GLU A 587 -14.95 -42.09 20.12
C GLU A 587 -14.60 -40.76 19.42
N VAL A 588 -13.59 -40.75 18.59
CA VAL A 588 -13.01 -39.53 17.97
C VAL A 588 -13.40 -39.42 16.51
N LEU A 589 -13.25 -40.51 15.75
CA LEU A 589 -13.40 -40.50 14.30
C LEU A 589 -14.85 -40.67 13.85
N THR A 590 -15.15 -40.24 12.61
CA THR A 590 -16.38 -40.64 11.94
C THR A 590 -16.40 -42.13 11.67
N THR A 591 -17.57 -42.73 11.58
CA THR A 591 -17.73 -44.19 11.36
C THR A 591 -16.93 -44.71 10.16
N PRO A 592 -16.93 -44.07 8.97
CA PRO A 592 -16.13 -44.54 7.82
C PRO A 592 -14.63 -44.47 8.09
N ALA A 593 -14.14 -43.38 8.71
CA ALA A 593 -12.72 -43.20 9.02
C ALA A 593 -12.28 -44.23 10.11
N PHE A 594 -13.12 -44.48 11.10
CA PHE A 594 -12.90 -45.51 12.11
C PHE A 594 -12.76 -46.89 11.47
N ILE A 595 -13.74 -47.33 10.64
CA ILE A 595 -13.73 -48.64 9.99
C ILE A 595 -12.49 -48.79 9.10
N SER A 596 -12.13 -47.80 8.35
CA SER A 596 -10.91 -47.85 7.52
C SER A 596 -9.64 -48.02 8.38
N SER A 597 -9.54 -47.25 9.49
CA SER A 597 -8.37 -47.33 10.38
C SER A 597 -8.29 -48.62 11.18
N ALA A 598 -9.39 -49.06 11.78
CA ALA A 598 -9.47 -50.30 12.50
C ALA A 598 -9.29 -51.51 11.54
N GLY A 599 -9.86 -51.41 10.35
CA GLY A 599 -9.65 -52.39 9.28
C GLY A 599 -8.18 -52.51 8.87
N SER A 600 -7.43 -51.44 8.76
CA SER A 600 -6.00 -51.42 8.48
C SER A 600 -5.18 -52.13 9.55
N LEU A 601 -5.51 -51.91 10.84
CA LEU A 601 -4.87 -52.59 11.98
C LEU A 601 -5.15 -54.10 11.96
N LEU A 602 -6.43 -54.51 11.75
CA LEU A 602 -6.84 -55.88 11.63
C LEU A 602 -6.21 -56.55 10.41
N GLN A 603 -6.18 -55.87 9.26
CA GLN A 603 -5.55 -56.33 8.04
C GLN A 603 -4.06 -56.64 8.24
N ALA A 604 -3.31 -55.75 8.88
CA ALA A 604 -1.90 -55.95 9.16
C ALA A 604 -1.67 -57.16 10.05
N SER A 605 -2.48 -57.28 11.16
CA SER A 605 -2.39 -58.39 12.09
C SER A 605 -2.72 -59.73 11.42
N CYS A 606 -3.85 -59.80 10.70
CA CYS A 606 -4.26 -61.03 10.02
C CYS A 606 -3.29 -61.40 8.89
N SER A 607 -2.78 -60.42 8.11
CA SER A 607 -1.81 -60.68 7.06
C SER A 607 -0.52 -61.28 7.58
N ARG A 608 -0.04 -60.81 8.74
CA ARG A 608 1.17 -61.38 9.36
C ARG A 608 0.94 -62.83 9.82
N VAL A 609 -0.19 -63.11 10.48
CA VAL A 609 -0.52 -64.47 10.91
C VAL A 609 -0.72 -65.41 9.72
N VAL A 610 -1.44 -64.97 8.68
CA VAL A 610 -1.62 -65.77 7.44
C VAL A 610 -0.27 -66.06 6.81
N HIS A 611 0.63 -65.08 6.71
CA HIS A 611 1.97 -65.28 6.18
C HIS A 611 2.76 -66.34 6.95
N GLU A 612 2.73 -66.31 8.28
CA GLU A 612 3.41 -67.32 9.13
C GLU A 612 2.83 -68.69 8.92
N LEU A 613 1.49 -68.82 8.88
CA LEU A 613 0.83 -70.10 8.67
C LEU A 613 1.14 -70.72 7.30
N LEU A 614 1.00 -69.91 6.24
CA LEU A 614 1.19 -70.40 4.86
C LEU A 614 2.66 -70.61 4.51
N SER A 615 3.61 -70.12 5.28
CA SER A 615 5.04 -70.34 5.11
C SER A 615 5.52 -71.65 5.72
N ARG A 616 4.69 -72.33 6.52
CA ARG A 616 5.02 -73.58 7.14
C ARG A 616 5.03 -74.75 6.14
N ARG A 617 6.05 -75.59 6.22
CA ARG A 617 6.23 -76.76 5.34
C ARG A 617 5.66 -78.03 5.92
N ASP A 618 5.51 -78.16 7.22
CA ASP A 618 5.04 -79.29 7.90
C ASP A 618 4.21 -78.85 9.15
N ILE A 619 3.01 -79.42 9.33
CA ILE A 619 2.09 -79.17 10.42
C ILE A 619 1.64 -80.50 10.95
N SER A 620 2.04 -80.86 12.16
CA SER A 620 1.65 -82.12 12.80
C SER A 620 0.15 -82.19 13.09
N VAL A 621 -0.38 -83.37 13.31
CA VAL A 621 -1.80 -83.56 13.65
C VAL A 621 -2.17 -82.80 14.93
N ASP A 622 -1.34 -82.88 15.98
CA ASP A 622 -1.55 -82.16 17.23
C ASP A 622 -1.57 -80.61 17.01
N GLU A 623 -0.69 -80.11 16.15
CA GLU A 623 -0.65 -78.67 15.76
C GLU A 623 -1.89 -78.29 14.94
N SER A 624 -2.39 -79.16 14.06
CA SER A 624 -3.59 -78.90 13.26
C SER A 624 -4.86 -78.79 14.09
N GLU A 625 -4.89 -79.45 15.26
CA GLU A 625 -5.99 -79.35 16.24
C GLU A 625 -5.84 -78.16 17.18
N GLU A 626 -4.62 -77.80 17.58
CA GLU A 626 -4.37 -76.73 18.55
C GLU A 626 -4.35 -75.33 17.92
N LEU A 627 -3.78 -75.16 16.70
CA LEU A 627 -3.69 -73.88 16.01
C LEU A 627 -5.04 -73.18 15.83
N PRO A 628 -6.13 -73.84 15.41
CA PRO A 628 -7.43 -73.23 15.30
C PRO A 628 -7.92 -72.64 16.65
N VAL A 629 -7.71 -73.38 17.75
CA VAL A 629 -8.09 -72.95 19.09
C VAL A 629 -7.31 -71.73 19.57
N VAL A 630 -6.01 -71.69 19.19
CA VAL A 630 -5.15 -70.53 19.49
C VAL A 630 -5.54 -69.31 18.65
N LEU A 631 -5.98 -69.46 17.41
CA LEU A 631 -6.26 -68.37 16.45
C LEU A 631 -7.74 -67.94 16.50
N LEU A 632 -8.65 -68.74 17.11
CA LEU A 632 -10.06 -68.43 17.18
C LEU A 632 -10.34 -67.03 17.72
N PRO A 633 -9.66 -66.54 18.79
CA PRO A 633 -9.87 -65.18 19.30
C PRO A 633 -9.57 -64.09 18.24
N LEU A 634 -8.58 -64.27 17.39
CA LEU A 634 -8.28 -63.29 16.34
C LEU A 634 -9.30 -63.34 15.19
N VAL A 635 -9.90 -64.50 14.93
CA VAL A 635 -10.91 -64.70 13.87
C VAL A 635 -12.30 -64.23 14.30
N GLU A 636 -12.72 -64.52 15.54
CA GLU A 636 -14.09 -64.28 16.05
C GLU A 636 -14.20 -63.12 17.04
N ASP A 637 -13.28 -63.05 18.03
CA ASP A 637 -13.39 -62.06 19.11
C ASP A 637 -12.82 -60.70 18.68
N ALA A 638 -11.77 -60.66 17.85
CA ALA A 638 -11.15 -59.41 17.43
C ALA A 638 -12.12 -58.46 16.70
N PRO A 639 -12.89 -58.89 15.68
CA PRO A 639 -13.90 -58.04 15.03
C PRO A 639 -14.99 -57.53 15.99
N ALA A 640 -15.46 -58.40 16.87
CA ALA A 640 -16.46 -58.05 17.88
C ALA A 640 -15.91 -56.99 18.84
N SER A 641 -14.69 -57.20 19.36
CA SER A 641 -13.99 -56.23 20.22
C SER A 641 -13.70 -54.92 19.54
N ILE A 642 -13.28 -54.94 18.28
CA ILE A 642 -13.06 -53.71 17.45
C ILE A 642 -14.35 -52.90 17.37
N LEU A 643 -15.48 -53.57 17.08
CA LEU A 643 -16.77 -52.86 16.94
C LEU A 643 -17.49 -52.65 18.28
N GLY A 644 -16.98 -53.16 19.40
CA GLY A 644 -17.61 -53.04 20.71
C GLY A 644 -18.93 -53.83 20.83
N LEU A 645 -19.00 -55.00 20.20
CA LEU A 645 -20.18 -55.86 20.15
C LEU A 645 -20.16 -56.95 21.24
N ASP A 646 -19.42 -56.74 22.33
CA ASP A 646 -19.15 -57.74 23.36
C ASP A 646 -20.38 -58.03 24.29
N GLY A 647 -21.60 -57.55 23.93
CA GLY A 647 -22.81 -57.73 24.70
C GLY A 647 -23.70 -58.87 24.18
N PRO A 648 -24.43 -59.58 25.07
CA PRO A 648 -25.38 -60.63 24.67
C PRO A 648 -26.49 -60.01 23.80
N GLY A 649 -26.58 -60.48 22.54
CA GLY A 649 -27.57 -60.02 21.57
C GLY A 649 -27.11 -58.94 20.59
N ALA A 650 -25.89 -58.41 20.72
CA ALA A 650 -25.36 -57.36 19.87
C ALA A 650 -25.14 -57.79 18.40
N ALA A 651 -24.98 -59.09 18.14
CA ALA A 651 -24.69 -59.61 16.79
C ALA A 651 -25.94 -59.74 15.88
N SER A 652 -27.14 -59.53 16.40
CA SER A 652 -28.40 -59.71 15.62
C SER A 652 -28.99 -58.43 15.04
N ASP A 653 -28.34 -57.27 15.27
CA ASP A 653 -28.80 -55.99 14.73
C ASP A 653 -28.27 -55.78 13.32
N TRP A 654 -29.14 -55.42 12.37
CA TRP A 654 -28.76 -55.15 10.96
C TRP A 654 -27.66 -54.10 10.81
N ALA A 655 -27.61 -53.13 11.74
CA ALA A 655 -26.58 -52.10 11.78
C ALA A 655 -25.20 -52.71 12.10
N ASN A 656 -25.13 -53.71 12.97
CA ASN A 656 -23.92 -54.42 13.34
C ASN A 656 -23.43 -55.32 12.18
N GLU A 657 -24.36 -55.91 11.42
CA GLU A 657 -24.01 -56.71 10.22
C GLU A 657 -23.44 -55.85 9.09
N ALA A 658 -23.98 -54.64 8.93
CA ALA A 658 -23.44 -53.67 7.99
C ALA A 658 -22.01 -53.22 8.38
N LEU A 659 -21.76 -52.96 9.68
CA LEU A 659 -20.43 -52.62 10.20
C LEU A 659 -19.43 -53.75 10.03
N LEU A 660 -19.83 -55.00 10.29
CA LEU A 660 -19.01 -56.18 10.08
C LEU A 660 -18.68 -56.39 8.60
N THR A 661 -19.65 -56.14 7.73
CA THR A 661 -19.43 -56.20 6.26
C THR A 661 -18.46 -55.14 5.80
N ALA A 662 -18.58 -53.91 6.30
CA ALA A 662 -17.65 -52.81 6.02
C ALA A 662 -16.24 -53.13 6.55
N LEU A 663 -16.12 -53.66 7.75
CA LEU A 663 -14.84 -54.09 8.35
C LEU A 663 -14.20 -55.21 7.56
N ARG A 664 -15.00 -56.19 7.05
CA ARG A 664 -14.52 -57.26 6.17
C ARG A 664 -13.98 -56.71 4.88
N ALA A 665 -14.65 -55.76 4.29
CA ALA A 665 -14.15 -55.07 3.08
C ALA A 665 -12.85 -54.28 3.34
N ALA A 666 -12.70 -53.67 4.52
CA ALA A 666 -11.50 -52.95 4.92
C ALA A 666 -10.32 -53.87 5.32
N ALA A 667 -10.60 -55.14 5.70
CA ALA A 667 -9.59 -56.09 6.16
C ALA A 667 -9.72 -57.45 5.41
N PRO A 668 -9.43 -57.57 4.13
CA PRO A 668 -9.54 -58.80 3.36
C PRO A 668 -8.66 -59.92 3.92
N ALA A 669 -7.53 -59.66 4.57
CA ALA A 669 -6.72 -60.67 5.23
C ALA A 669 -7.45 -61.40 6.37
N TRP A 670 -8.46 -60.78 6.95
CA TRP A 670 -9.32 -61.45 7.97
C TRP A 670 -10.10 -62.61 7.33
N ALA A 671 -10.69 -62.42 6.15
CA ALA A 671 -11.37 -63.52 5.44
C ALA A 671 -10.39 -64.62 5.03
N ARG A 672 -9.18 -64.26 4.63
CA ARG A 672 -8.09 -65.20 4.32
C ARG A 672 -7.66 -66.01 5.54
N LEU A 673 -7.51 -65.34 6.69
CA LEU A 673 -7.16 -66.00 7.95
C LEU A 673 -8.26 -66.99 8.36
N LYS A 674 -9.53 -66.57 8.30
CA LYS A 674 -10.67 -67.45 8.60
C LYS A 674 -10.67 -68.69 7.70
N ALA A 675 -10.43 -68.55 6.43
CA ALA A 675 -10.32 -69.66 5.47
C ALA A 675 -9.11 -70.55 5.78
N ALA A 676 -7.94 -69.96 6.07
CA ALA A 676 -6.73 -70.73 6.43
C ALA A 676 -6.92 -71.54 7.74
N VAL A 677 -7.56 -70.95 8.73
CA VAL A 677 -7.93 -71.68 9.96
C VAL A 677 -8.94 -72.81 9.66
N GLY A 678 -9.91 -72.54 8.77
CA GLY A 678 -10.84 -73.58 8.30
C GLY A 678 -10.13 -74.74 7.59
N LEU A 679 -9.08 -74.52 6.81
CA LEU A 679 -8.28 -75.55 6.17
C LEU A 679 -7.54 -76.46 7.19
N LEU A 680 -7.13 -75.93 8.36
CA LEU A 680 -6.48 -76.74 9.40
C LEU A 680 -7.40 -77.81 9.96
N GLN A 681 -8.73 -77.54 9.97
CA GLN A 681 -9.75 -78.45 10.53
C GLN A 681 -10.44 -79.31 9.43
N ALA A 682 -10.25 -78.97 8.16
CA ALA A 682 -10.95 -79.61 7.07
C ALA A 682 -10.33 -80.96 6.71
N ARG A 683 -11.16 -81.93 6.33
CA ARG A 683 -10.71 -83.13 5.79
C ARG A 683 -10.22 -82.93 4.30
N LEU A 684 -9.28 -83.72 3.85
CA LEU A 684 -8.70 -83.59 2.53
C LEU A 684 -9.76 -83.58 1.40
N ALA A 685 -10.82 -84.40 1.50
CA ALA A 685 -11.92 -84.43 0.54
C ALA A 685 -12.74 -83.11 0.55
N ASP A 686 -12.93 -82.55 1.74
CA ASP A 686 -13.71 -81.28 1.95
C ASP A 686 -12.94 -80.05 1.34
N ILE A 687 -11.60 -80.03 1.42
CA ILE A 687 -10.76 -79.02 0.79
C ILE A 687 -10.97 -78.97 -0.68
N GLY A 688 -11.01 -80.14 -1.35
CA GLY A 688 -11.28 -80.27 -2.81
C GLY A 688 -12.65 -79.67 -3.18
N THR A 689 -13.70 -79.96 -2.35
CA THR A 689 -15.06 -79.44 -2.59
C THR A 689 -15.18 -77.93 -2.29
N MET A 690 -14.51 -77.44 -1.29
CA MET A 690 -14.45 -76.01 -0.98
C MET A 690 -13.75 -75.23 -2.11
N TRP A 691 -12.72 -75.83 -2.70
CA TRP A 691 -12.07 -75.24 -3.85
C TRP A 691 -12.96 -75.22 -5.11
N GLU A 692 -13.59 -76.32 -5.43
CA GLU A 692 -14.53 -76.44 -6.54
C GLU A 692 -15.76 -75.52 -6.39
N ALA A 693 -16.23 -75.35 -5.17
CA ALA A 693 -17.30 -74.38 -4.86
C ALA A 693 -16.89 -72.91 -4.93
N GLY A 694 -15.60 -72.61 -5.08
CA GLY A 694 -15.07 -71.24 -5.16
C GLY A 694 -14.96 -70.53 -3.79
N GLU A 695 -15.21 -71.21 -2.66
CA GLU A 695 -15.20 -70.62 -1.32
C GLU A 695 -13.82 -70.11 -0.90
N LEU A 696 -12.78 -70.89 -1.22
CA LEU A 696 -11.39 -70.51 -0.90
C LEU A 696 -10.87 -69.38 -1.77
N GLN A 697 -11.23 -69.37 -3.06
CA GLN A 697 -10.91 -68.26 -3.96
C GLN A 697 -11.63 -66.99 -3.55
N ALA A 698 -12.89 -67.07 -3.14
CA ALA A 698 -13.67 -65.91 -2.64
C ALA A 698 -13.07 -65.34 -1.35
N SER A 699 -12.37 -66.13 -0.55
CA SER A 699 -11.64 -65.66 0.64
C SER A 699 -10.31 -64.96 0.30
N GLY A 700 -9.83 -65.06 -0.95
CA GLY A 700 -8.57 -64.50 -1.47
C GLY A 700 -7.36 -65.42 -1.30
N LEU A 701 -7.55 -66.72 -1.01
CA LEU A 701 -6.46 -67.68 -1.06
C LEU A 701 -6.12 -68.09 -2.52
N THR A 702 -4.86 -68.15 -2.82
CA THR A 702 -4.36 -68.58 -4.13
C THR A 702 -4.21 -70.08 -4.24
N ALA A 703 -4.28 -70.63 -5.42
CA ALA A 703 -4.07 -72.06 -5.64
C ALA A 703 -2.70 -72.54 -5.09
N ALA A 704 -1.65 -71.76 -5.21
CA ALA A 704 -0.33 -72.06 -4.67
C ALA A 704 -0.32 -72.14 -3.14
N GLU A 705 -1.03 -71.23 -2.46
CA GLU A 705 -1.15 -71.21 -1.01
C GLU A 705 -1.96 -72.40 -0.47
N VAL A 706 -3.08 -72.72 -1.13
CA VAL A 706 -3.89 -73.86 -0.73
C VAL A 706 -3.13 -75.19 -0.96
N LYS A 707 -2.41 -75.33 -2.07
CA LYS A 707 -1.53 -76.47 -2.30
C LYS A 707 -0.41 -76.58 -1.27
N GLY A 708 0.23 -75.45 -0.93
CA GLY A 708 1.23 -75.40 0.14
C GLY A 708 0.70 -75.91 1.46
N MET A 709 -0.51 -75.47 1.81
CA MET A 709 -1.18 -75.87 3.06
C MET A 709 -1.58 -77.38 3.07
N VAL A 710 -2.11 -77.88 1.94
CA VAL A 710 -2.42 -79.32 1.74
C VAL A 710 -1.15 -80.17 1.87
N ASN A 711 -0.04 -79.73 1.31
CA ASN A 711 1.23 -80.42 1.42
C ASN A 711 1.82 -80.42 2.83
N ALA A 712 1.56 -79.36 3.59
CA ALA A 712 2.00 -79.23 4.99
C ALA A 712 1.17 -80.10 5.95
N LEU A 713 -0.12 -80.29 5.68
CA LEU A 713 -1.07 -80.96 6.55
C LEU A 713 -1.20 -82.48 6.30
N PHE A 714 -1.00 -82.94 5.07
CA PHE A 714 -1.32 -84.29 4.73
C PHE A 714 -0.10 -85.01 4.14
N GLU A 715 0.07 -86.31 4.51
CA GLU A 715 1.10 -87.19 3.99
C GLU A 715 0.96 -87.41 2.48
N ASP A 716 2.06 -87.82 1.85
CA ASP A 716 2.13 -88.12 0.43
C ASP A 716 1.31 -89.37 0.08
N THR A 717 0.11 -89.14 -0.46
CA THR A 717 -0.87 -90.14 -0.79
C THR A 717 -1.50 -89.87 -2.15
N ALA A 718 -1.94 -90.94 -2.89
CA ALA A 718 -2.65 -90.77 -4.14
C ALA A 718 -3.94 -89.92 -4.03
N MET A 719 -4.56 -89.89 -2.85
CA MET A 719 -5.71 -89.04 -2.59
C MET A 719 -5.35 -87.60 -2.48
N ARG A 720 -4.19 -87.29 -1.86
CA ARG A 720 -3.65 -85.91 -1.85
C ARG A 720 -3.33 -85.42 -3.24
N ASP A 721 -2.68 -86.20 -4.04
CA ASP A 721 -2.34 -85.81 -5.41
C ASP A 721 -3.57 -85.55 -6.27
N SER A 722 -4.64 -86.39 -6.12
CA SER A 722 -5.92 -86.04 -6.78
C SER A 722 -6.54 -84.79 -6.37
N VAL A 723 -6.43 -84.36 -5.09
CA VAL A 723 -6.94 -83.05 -4.60
C VAL A 723 -6.04 -81.95 -5.10
N LEU A 724 -4.72 -82.10 -5.12
CA LEU A 724 -3.78 -81.11 -5.64
C LEU A 724 -3.97 -80.84 -7.12
N GLU A 725 -4.34 -81.91 -7.94
CA GLU A 725 -4.71 -81.74 -9.32
C GLU A 725 -5.96 -80.91 -9.54
N LYS A 726 -7.00 -81.13 -8.70
CA LYS A 726 -8.22 -80.27 -8.73
C LYS A 726 -7.98 -78.83 -8.42
N ILE A 727 -7.07 -78.54 -7.48
CA ILE A 727 -6.67 -77.16 -7.16
C ILE A 727 -5.85 -76.51 -8.28
N ALA A 728 -5.30 -77.23 -9.20
CA ALA A 728 -4.50 -76.74 -10.33
C ALA A 728 -5.34 -76.13 -11.49
N LEU A 729 -6.58 -76.50 -11.57
CA LEU A 729 -7.54 -75.98 -12.52
C LEU A 729 -8.26 -74.77 -11.96
#